data_a3f83777f541c085aeaa97647727f185
#
_entry.id   a3f83777f541c085aeaa97647727f185
#
_cell.length_a   1.000
_cell.length_b   1.000
_cell.length_c   1.000
_cell.angle_alpha   90.00
_cell.angle_beta   90.00
_cell.angle_gamma   90.00
#
_symmetry.space_group_name_H-M   'P 1'
#
loop_
_entity.id
_entity.type
_entity.pdbx_description
1 polymer ?
#
loop_
_entity_poly.entity_id
_entity_poly.type
_entity_poly.pdbx_seq_one_letter_code
_entity_poly.pdbx_strand_id
1 'polypeptide(L)'
;MKKRLLCLILAALLLCTAALAYGSGTGEAVYVNRWALASGFTYENAFSYNGSGSRNETFVVENTPGSSVYPIVMACDTIYGGMTITQMIEYAQSLGWNVVGAVNADFGYWETRIPCGMVVEDGIYKSSPEGNSAIGFTDGRAYAAYKPEVYITLEVENGGAVTTTHLNKTRSDSGVYLYSEYFSTVSTRTSSSGWYVRLRVLEGELTLDGQMELEVTEIVEGENSVPIGEGYLILTASDAAGQDSALAKFAVGDRVRLSTQCSDATLAAQDWVSGSGNIIAKDGKVFDEGKWDSSITAVNPRTAIGIKPDGTVVYLVMDGRTTASRGSTLRELAEDMLSMGCTTVVNMDGGGSSTLALRMPGKDGFTILNSPSDGSLRSVCSYILFVTDTRPSGSARNLFLSQDGAYILAGSSLELGFAATDSALRTVETPSVTASASRGSVSGGVYTAPASAGTDTLRLSSGSAYGSGTLHVITKADTLSVTNAETGAVLTSVVLEKGETLSLKTAAKYLLREVYMDADYVTYSVSGSIGTVTKDGVFTATGAPGAEGKLTVAAAGLSYDISVKLEADFTDMAGHWAASYVKSLYKDGIVTGVTETEFGPELSMKRCDFVLMLYRAAGSPAVSESSGFTDVPDGAYYATAVAWAYENGVTSGKAEGLFAPTDTLTRQEGFTFLYRALKLLGVSYTDGDESKLDSFPDAASVASWARTPTATLISLGVVEGSDSGLAPASSLTRAQMAKMLQTARELA
;
A
#
# COMPACT_ATOMS: atom_id res chain seq x y z
N MET A 1 26.35 -14.60 45.62
CA MET A 1 24.96 -14.39 45.25
C MET A 1 24.60 -12.90 45.04
N LYS A 2 24.94 -11.95 45.91
CA LYS A 2 24.59 -10.51 45.75
C LYS A 2 25.19 -9.83 44.50
N LYS A 3 26.41 -10.17 44.04
CA LYS A 3 27.01 -9.60 42.80
C LYS A 3 26.39 -10.11 41.50
N ARG A 4 25.87 -11.36 41.45
CA ARG A 4 25.16 -11.89 40.27
C ARG A 4 23.75 -11.34 40.14
N LEU A 5 23.11 -11.01 41.29
CA LEU A 5 21.79 -10.36 41.30
C LEU A 5 21.88 -8.90 40.83
N LEU A 6 22.98 -8.19 41.16
CA LEU A 6 23.20 -6.81 40.73
C LEU A 6 23.48 -6.72 39.21
N CYS A 7 24.21 -7.68 38.62
CA CYS A 7 24.42 -7.75 37.19
C CYS A 7 23.16 -8.10 36.41
N LEU A 8 22.27 -8.96 36.94
CA LEU A 8 20.97 -9.24 36.35
C LEU A 8 20.01 -8.05 36.45
N ILE A 9 20.07 -7.27 37.51
CA ILE A 9 19.26 -6.04 37.63
C ILE A 9 19.83 -4.92 36.75
N LEU A 10 21.14 -4.79 36.55
CA LEU A 10 21.73 -3.85 35.59
C LEU A 10 21.44 -4.27 34.14
N ALA A 11 21.48 -5.56 33.83
CA ALA A 11 21.09 -6.04 32.49
C ALA A 11 19.58 -5.85 32.19
N ALA A 12 18.72 -5.94 33.22
CA ALA A 12 17.28 -5.66 33.08
C ALA A 12 16.96 -4.16 33.00
N LEU A 13 17.84 -3.28 33.59
CA LEU A 13 17.70 -1.82 33.52
C LEU A 13 18.23 -1.22 32.20
N LEU A 14 19.08 -1.94 31.46
CA LEU A 14 19.57 -1.52 30.14
C LEU A 14 18.63 -1.90 28.98
N LEU A 15 17.51 -2.60 29.25
CA LEU A 15 16.43 -2.87 28.28
C LEU A 15 15.30 -1.81 28.32
N CYS A 16 15.44 -0.76 29.14
CA CYS A 16 14.49 0.34 29.16
C CYS A 16 14.98 1.50 28.28
N THR A 17 14.33 1.64 27.12
CA THR A 17 14.06 2.90 26.46
C THR A 17 15.27 3.70 25.95
N ALA A 18 15.86 3.32 24.87
CA ALA A 18 16.02 4.29 23.83
C ALA A 18 14.80 4.12 22.91
N ALA A 19 13.73 4.88 23.11
CA ALA A 19 12.90 5.28 22.00
C ALA A 19 13.89 5.89 21.02
N LEU A 20 14.16 5.21 19.92
CA LEU A 20 14.96 5.77 18.84
C LEU A 20 14.17 7.00 18.40
N ALA A 21 14.65 8.18 18.78
CA ALA A 21 14.14 9.41 18.25
C ALA A 21 14.52 9.41 16.77
N TYR A 22 13.65 8.89 15.93
CA TYR A 22 13.72 9.23 14.51
C TYR A 22 13.59 10.74 14.46
N GLY A 23 14.51 11.44 13.91
CA GLY A 23 14.28 12.84 13.88
C GLY A 23 15.40 13.64 13.29
N SER A 24 15.35 13.88 12.04
CA SER A 24 15.70 15.10 11.33
C SER A 24 15.33 15.01 9.86
N GLY A 25 15.38 13.85 9.23
CA GLY A 25 15.09 13.67 7.81
C GLY A 25 13.59 13.68 7.53
N THR A 26 12.87 12.65 7.99
CA THR A 26 11.43 12.50 7.76
C THR A 26 10.56 12.97 8.94
N GLY A 27 11.16 13.50 9.99
CA GLY A 27 10.47 14.05 11.16
C GLY A 27 10.54 13.16 12.39
N GLU A 28 9.82 13.55 13.45
CA GLU A 28 9.83 12.81 14.72
C GLU A 28 8.96 11.55 14.62
N ALA A 29 9.43 10.44 15.17
CA ALA A 29 8.65 9.25 15.34
C ALA A 29 7.57 9.49 16.41
N VAL A 30 6.31 9.35 15.98
CA VAL A 30 5.14 9.52 16.85
C VAL A 30 4.59 8.17 17.32
N TYR A 31 4.97 7.10 16.65
CA TYR A 31 4.64 5.72 17.01
C TYR A 31 5.82 4.83 16.67
N VAL A 32 6.17 3.97 17.61
CA VAL A 32 7.17 2.92 17.42
C VAL A 32 6.66 1.65 18.10
N ASN A 33 6.63 0.55 17.35
CA ASN A 33 6.40 -0.78 17.93
C ASN A 33 7.54 -1.72 17.56
N ARG A 34 8.08 -2.41 18.55
CA ARG A 34 9.31 -3.22 18.43
C ARG A 34 9.09 -4.64 18.95
N TRP A 35 9.43 -5.61 18.13
CA TRP A 35 9.40 -7.03 18.46
C TRP A 35 10.81 -7.58 18.58
N ALA A 36 11.15 -8.18 19.71
CA ALA A 36 12.36 -8.98 19.86
C ALA A 36 12.05 -10.39 19.35
N LEU A 37 12.32 -10.65 18.07
CA LEU A 37 12.04 -11.93 17.42
C LEU A 37 12.99 -13.02 17.92
N ALA A 38 14.28 -12.68 18.08
CA ALA A 38 15.30 -13.50 18.72
C ALA A 38 16.31 -12.62 19.46
N SER A 39 17.22 -13.23 20.22
CA SER A 39 18.33 -12.50 20.84
C SER A 39 19.20 -11.86 19.75
N GLY A 40 19.32 -10.53 19.77
CA GLY A 40 20.07 -9.77 18.75
C GLY A 40 19.39 -9.64 17.39
N PHE A 41 18.14 -10.11 17.23
CA PHE A 41 17.36 -9.94 16.02
C PHE A 41 15.99 -9.34 16.34
N THR A 42 15.77 -8.09 15.95
CA THR A 42 14.56 -7.34 16.27
C THR A 42 13.91 -6.78 15.00
N TYR A 43 12.61 -6.62 15.04
CA TYR A 43 11.81 -5.92 14.04
C TYR A 43 11.12 -4.72 14.67
N GLU A 44 11.03 -3.62 13.94
CA GLU A 44 10.38 -2.40 14.38
C GLU A 44 9.53 -1.82 13.23
N ASN A 45 8.31 -1.39 13.57
CA ASN A 45 7.48 -0.58 12.70
C ASN A 45 7.29 0.79 13.34
N ALA A 46 7.54 1.86 12.60
CA ALA A 46 7.42 3.22 13.09
C ALA A 46 6.67 4.14 12.11
N PHE A 47 5.96 5.13 12.68
CA PHE A 47 5.43 6.27 11.95
C PHE A 47 6.14 7.54 12.36
N SER A 48 6.52 8.36 11.37
CA SER A 48 7.09 9.68 11.60
C SER A 48 6.25 10.77 10.91
N TYR A 49 6.29 11.98 11.49
CA TYR A 49 5.70 13.18 10.93
C TYR A 49 6.75 14.28 10.87
N ASN A 50 6.83 14.97 9.74
CA ASN A 50 7.59 16.21 9.65
C ASN A 50 6.71 17.43 9.96
N GLY A 51 7.35 18.61 10.15
CA GLY A 51 6.63 19.86 10.47
C GLY A 51 5.67 20.35 9.38
N SER A 52 5.70 19.78 8.17
CA SER A 52 4.77 20.08 7.07
C SER A 52 3.55 19.16 7.06
N GLY A 53 3.42 18.22 8.01
CA GLY A 53 2.34 17.26 8.09
C GLY A 53 2.50 16.04 7.19
N SER A 54 3.64 15.90 6.49
CA SER A 54 3.96 14.69 5.73
C SER A 54 4.27 13.54 6.68
N ARG A 55 3.75 12.37 6.34
CA ARG A 55 3.87 11.13 7.12
C ARG A 55 4.71 10.11 6.39
N ASN A 56 5.49 9.34 7.14
CA ASN A 56 6.19 8.16 6.64
C ASN A 56 5.97 6.97 7.56
N GLU A 57 5.95 5.80 6.97
CA GLU A 57 5.96 4.51 7.66
C GLU A 57 7.25 3.78 7.30
N THR A 58 7.94 3.30 8.35
CA THR A 58 9.22 2.61 8.25
C THR A 58 9.15 1.25 8.92
N PHE A 59 9.88 0.31 8.34
CA PHE A 59 10.01 -1.08 8.77
C PHE A 59 11.49 -1.35 8.90
N VAL A 60 11.95 -1.63 10.13
CA VAL A 60 13.36 -1.75 10.46
C VAL A 60 13.65 -3.12 11.05
N VAL A 61 14.66 -3.78 10.52
CA VAL A 61 15.25 -4.97 11.13
C VAL A 61 16.62 -4.61 11.66
N GLU A 62 16.91 -4.92 12.93
CA GLU A 62 18.25 -4.84 13.49
C GLU A 62 18.77 -6.24 13.75
N ASN A 63 20.00 -6.50 13.28
CA ASN A 63 20.73 -7.72 13.52
C ASN A 63 22.07 -7.42 14.18
N THR A 64 22.22 -7.83 15.43
CA THR A 64 23.43 -7.63 16.22
C THR A 64 24.40 -8.81 16.00
N PRO A 65 25.71 -8.58 15.85
CA PRO A 65 26.69 -9.66 15.74
C PRO A 65 26.56 -10.66 16.89
N GLY A 66 26.63 -11.95 16.54
CA GLY A 66 26.42 -13.05 17.49
C GLY A 66 24.96 -13.44 17.71
N SER A 67 24.01 -12.84 16.99
CA SER A 67 22.64 -13.36 16.87
C SER A 67 22.66 -14.76 16.25
N SER A 68 21.64 -15.58 16.56
CA SER A 68 21.41 -16.86 15.88
C SER A 68 20.86 -16.69 14.46
N VAL A 69 20.50 -15.47 14.09
CA VAL A 69 20.05 -15.08 12.74
C VAL A 69 21.16 -14.24 12.11
N TYR A 70 21.52 -14.55 10.86
CA TYR A 70 22.56 -13.83 10.13
C TYR A 70 22.14 -13.58 8.68
N PRO A 71 22.68 -12.53 8.03
CA PRO A 71 22.37 -12.20 6.66
C PRO A 71 23.19 -13.05 5.69
N ILE A 72 22.57 -13.49 4.58
CA ILE A 72 23.21 -13.99 3.38
C ILE A 72 22.71 -13.22 2.17
N VAL A 73 23.47 -13.19 1.10
CA VAL A 73 23.07 -12.58 -0.18
C VAL A 73 22.72 -13.68 -1.16
N MET A 74 21.60 -13.54 -1.84
CA MET A 74 21.26 -14.43 -2.96
C MET A 74 20.79 -13.63 -4.16
N ALA A 75 21.38 -13.91 -5.32
CA ALA A 75 20.78 -13.61 -6.61
C ALA A 75 19.70 -14.66 -6.91
N CYS A 76 19.04 -14.55 -8.07
CA CYS A 76 18.14 -15.59 -8.52
C CYS A 76 18.91 -16.87 -8.87
N ASP A 77 18.21 -17.91 -9.30
CA ASP A 77 18.80 -19.16 -9.78
C ASP A 77 19.89 -18.92 -10.85
N THR A 78 19.78 -17.81 -11.57
CA THR A 78 20.80 -17.27 -12.48
C THR A 78 20.89 -15.75 -12.35
N ILE A 79 22.05 -15.19 -12.72
CA ILE A 79 22.28 -13.74 -12.76
C ILE A 79 21.37 -13.04 -13.79
N TYR A 80 21.02 -13.74 -14.88
CA TYR A 80 20.05 -13.25 -15.86
C TYR A 80 18.64 -13.67 -15.47
N GLY A 81 17.87 -12.75 -14.90
CA GLY A 81 16.52 -12.99 -14.47
C GLY A 81 16.22 -12.38 -13.11
N GLY A 82 15.01 -12.55 -12.65
CA GLY A 82 14.57 -11.99 -11.37
C GLY A 82 13.48 -12.84 -10.72
N MET A 83 13.38 -12.71 -9.41
CA MET A 83 12.36 -13.36 -8.58
C MET A 83 11.63 -12.33 -7.74
N THR A 84 10.39 -12.60 -7.38
CA THR A 84 9.72 -11.88 -6.27
C THR A 84 10.31 -12.37 -4.94
N ILE A 85 10.14 -11.59 -3.87
CA ILE A 85 10.66 -11.96 -2.54
C ILE A 85 10.13 -13.32 -2.06
N THR A 86 8.89 -13.66 -2.38
CA THR A 86 8.29 -14.97 -2.04
C THR A 86 8.94 -16.10 -2.80
N GLN A 87 9.15 -15.93 -4.11
CA GLN A 87 9.86 -16.92 -4.94
C GLN A 87 11.31 -17.12 -4.47
N MET A 88 12.00 -16.03 -4.10
CA MET A 88 13.36 -16.10 -3.57
C MET A 88 13.42 -16.88 -2.26
N ILE A 89 12.49 -16.63 -1.35
CA ILE A 89 12.40 -17.36 -0.09
C ILE A 89 12.17 -18.86 -0.34
N GLU A 90 11.25 -19.20 -1.24
CA GLU A 90 10.96 -20.58 -1.63
C GLU A 90 12.20 -21.25 -2.27
N TYR A 91 12.89 -20.54 -3.14
CA TYR A 91 14.13 -21.00 -3.78
C TYR A 91 15.22 -21.28 -2.72
N ALA A 92 15.49 -20.34 -1.82
CA ALA A 92 16.46 -20.52 -0.74
C ALA A 92 16.10 -21.72 0.16
N GLN A 93 14.82 -21.90 0.48
CA GLN A 93 14.35 -23.05 1.26
C GLN A 93 14.53 -24.37 0.51
N SER A 94 14.38 -24.38 -0.82
CA SER A 94 14.63 -25.58 -1.65
C SER A 94 16.10 -25.99 -1.64
N LEU A 95 17.01 -25.02 -1.43
CA LEU A 95 18.46 -25.26 -1.26
C LEU A 95 18.83 -25.67 0.17
N GLY A 96 17.84 -25.73 1.10
CA GLY A 96 18.05 -26.18 2.47
C GLY A 96 18.24 -25.05 3.50
N TRP A 97 18.17 -23.78 3.11
CA TRP A 97 18.29 -22.65 4.03
C TRP A 97 17.07 -22.53 4.95
N ASN A 98 17.32 -22.35 6.25
CA ASN A 98 16.24 -22.01 7.18
C ASN A 98 16.01 -20.51 7.22
N VAL A 99 15.21 -20.01 6.29
CA VAL A 99 14.94 -18.58 6.11
C VAL A 99 14.00 -18.08 7.20
N VAL A 100 14.35 -16.94 7.81
CA VAL A 100 13.59 -16.19 8.81
C VAL A 100 12.91 -14.96 8.15
N GLY A 101 13.55 -14.39 7.15
CA GLY A 101 13.04 -13.24 6.41
C GLY A 101 13.92 -12.88 5.24
N ALA A 102 13.52 -11.84 4.52
CA ALA A 102 14.25 -11.29 3.39
C ALA A 102 13.95 -9.81 3.18
N VAL A 103 14.89 -9.09 2.59
CA VAL A 103 14.75 -7.72 2.10
C VAL A 103 15.36 -7.61 0.70
N ASN A 104 14.79 -6.77 -0.18
CA ASN A 104 15.36 -6.54 -1.50
C ASN A 104 16.76 -5.90 -1.40
N ALA A 105 17.61 -6.15 -2.39
CA ALA A 105 19.01 -5.73 -2.34
C ALA A 105 19.38 -4.80 -3.51
N ASP A 106 20.22 -5.27 -4.46
CA ASP A 106 20.83 -4.44 -5.50
C ASP A 106 19.83 -3.95 -6.56
N PHE A 107 20.20 -2.89 -7.24
CA PHE A 107 19.58 -2.45 -8.48
C PHE A 107 19.79 -3.46 -9.59
N GLY A 108 18.80 -3.61 -10.45
CA GLY A 108 18.90 -4.49 -11.63
C GLY A 108 18.43 -3.79 -12.90
N TYR A 109 19.02 -4.13 -14.03
CA TYR A 109 18.57 -3.66 -15.34
C TYR A 109 17.12 -4.07 -15.58
N TRP A 110 16.30 -3.14 -16.03
CA TRP A 110 14.85 -3.32 -16.10
C TRP A 110 14.40 -4.54 -16.91
N GLU A 111 15.03 -4.78 -18.06
CA GLU A 111 14.62 -5.86 -18.98
C GLU A 111 15.20 -7.23 -18.60
N THR A 112 16.46 -7.26 -18.18
CA THR A 112 17.22 -8.48 -17.95
C THR A 112 17.28 -8.93 -16.50
N ARG A 113 17.00 -7.99 -15.57
CA ARG A 113 17.21 -8.15 -14.13
C ARG A 113 18.65 -8.51 -13.73
N ILE A 114 19.63 -8.33 -14.62
CA ILE A 114 21.04 -8.48 -14.25
C ILE A 114 21.37 -7.44 -13.18
N PRO A 115 22.01 -7.81 -12.05
CA PRO A 115 22.44 -6.85 -11.02
C PRO A 115 23.34 -5.75 -11.60
N CYS A 116 23.11 -4.50 -11.22
CA CYS A 116 24.00 -3.40 -11.59
C CYS A 116 25.33 -3.47 -10.84
N GLY A 117 25.33 -3.94 -9.62
CA GLY A 117 26.51 -4.12 -8.78
C GLY A 117 27.03 -5.56 -8.77
N MET A 118 27.90 -5.82 -7.79
CA MET A 118 28.53 -7.13 -7.66
C MET A 118 27.67 -8.10 -6.84
N VAL A 119 27.89 -9.40 -7.07
CA VAL A 119 27.30 -10.48 -6.28
C VAL A 119 28.40 -11.48 -5.90
N VAL A 120 28.49 -11.78 -4.61
CA VAL A 120 29.27 -12.92 -4.07
C VAL A 120 28.33 -13.72 -3.18
N GLU A 121 28.27 -15.00 -3.40
CA GLU A 121 27.47 -15.95 -2.62
C GLU A 121 28.37 -17.07 -2.10
N ASP A 122 28.47 -17.20 -0.78
CA ASP A 122 29.33 -18.20 -0.12
C ASP A 122 30.76 -18.20 -0.67
N GLY A 123 31.36 -17.00 -0.83
CA GLY A 123 32.70 -16.79 -1.40
C GLY A 123 32.76 -16.83 -2.93
N ILE A 124 31.75 -17.33 -3.63
CA ILE A 124 31.72 -17.44 -5.10
C ILE A 124 31.35 -16.10 -5.72
N TYR A 125 32.26 -15.57 -6.55
CA TYR A 125 32.07 -14.31 -7.29
C TYR A 125 31.22 -14.52 -8.54
N LYS A 126 30.00 -14.02 -8.53
CA LYS A 126 28.98 -14.28 -9.56
C LYS A 126 28.69 -13.10 -10.50
N SER A 127 28.95 -11.85 -10.08
CA SER A 127 28.67 -10.66 -10.92
C SER A 127 29.58 -9.51 -10.55
N SER A 128 30.07 -8.78 -11.54
CA SER A 128 31.02 -7.66 -11.38
C SER A 128 30.36 -6.34 -10.92
N PRO A 129 31.16 -5.40 -10.28
CA PRO A 129 30.64 -4.14 -9.76
C PRO A 129 30.60 -3.07 -10.83
N GLU A 130 29.96 -2.81 -11.71
CA GLU A 130 29.98 -1.76 -12.75
C GLU A 130 30.01 -0.31 -12.19
N GLY A 131 30.99 -0.01 -11.33
CA GLY A 131 31.16 1.30 -10.70
C GLY A 131 30.21 1.63 -9.56
N ASN A 132 29.39 0.66 -9.11
CA ASN A 132 28.53 0.78 -7.95
C ASN A 132 29.30 0.47 -6.65
N SER A 133 28.80 0.97 -5.52
CA SER A 133 29.29 0.54 -4.20
C SER A 133 28.81 -0.87 -3.87
N ALA A 134 29.35 -1.46 -2.83
CA ALA A 134 28.98 -2.80 -2.40
C ALA A 134 28.85 -2.88 -0.88
N ILE A 135 28.06 -3.84 -0.41
CA ILE A 135 27.99 -4.21 0.99
C ILE A 135 28.25 -5.70 1.13
N GLY A 136 29.23 -6.05 1.96
CA GLY A 136 29.60 -7.43 2.25
C GLY A 136 29.20 -7.84 3.66
N PHE A 137 29.04 -9.17 3.87
CA PHE A 137 28.68 -9.76 5.15
C PHE A 137 29.55 -10.98 5.40
N THR A 138 30.05 -11.06 6.64
CA THR A 138 30.70 -12.26 7.20
C THR A 138 30.48 -12.29 8.70
N ASP A 139 30.27 -13.44 9.31
CA ASP A 139 30.05 -13.63 10.75
C ASP A 139 28.97 -12.69 11.35
N GLY A 140 27.90 -12.38 10.58
CA GLY A 140 26.82 -11.49 10.99
C GLY A 140 27.23 -10.01 11.09
N ARG A 141 28.39 -9.64 10.57
CA ARG A 141 28.88 -8.25 10.45
C ARG A 141 28.78 -7.78 9.02
N ALA A 142 28.68 -6.46 8.82
CA ALA A 142 28.66 -5.85 7.51
C ALA A 142 29.84 -4.92 7.28
N TYR A 143 30.26 -4.81 6.01
CA TYR A 143 31.28 -3.87 5.55
C TYR A 143 30.81 -3.21 4.24
N ALA A 144 30.88 -1.88 4.16
CA ALA A 144 30.50 -1.13 2.94
C ALA A 144 31.77 -0.65 2.22
N ALA A 145 31.92 -1.07 0.96
CA ALA A 145 33.01 -0.68 0.07
C ALA A 145 32.56 0.39 -0.93
N TYR A 146 33.33 1.45 -1.06
CA TYR A 146 33.06 2.54 -2.00
C TYR A 146 33.60 2.21 -3.38
N LYS A 147 32.70 1.89 -4.33
CA LYS A 147 33.00 1.62 -5.73
C LYS A 147 34.22 0.70 -5.93
N PRO A 148 34.18 -0.52 -5.40
CA PRO A 148 35.27 -1.47 -5.59
C PRO A 148 35.40 -1.87 -7.06
N GLU A 149 36.60 -2.23 -7.47
CA GLU A 149 36.92 -2.80 -8.79
C GLU A 149 37.45 -4.20 -8.62
N VAL A 150 37.12 -5.10 -9.54
CA VAL A 150 37.63 -6.46 -9.58
C VAL A 150 38.23 -6.72 -10.98
N TYR A 151 39.49 -6.95 -11.01
CA TYR A 151 40.24 -7.29 -12.25
C TYR A 151 40.30 -8.79 -12.38
N ILE A 152 39.97 -9.33 -13.57
CA ILE A 152 40.03 -10.74 -13.91
C ILE A 152 41.06 -10.86 -15.02
N THR A 153 42.19 -11.51 -14.74
CA THR A 153 43.28 -11.69 -15.68
C THR A 153 43.38 -13.13 -16.08
N LEU A 154 43.35 -13.39 -17.39
CA LEU A 154 43.55 -14.72 -17.98
C LEU A 154 44.90 -14.74 -18.68
N GLU A 155 45.85 -15.56 -18.18
CA GLU A 155 47.18 -15.70 -18.70
C GLU A 155 47.30 -17.06 -19.43
N VAL A 156 47.69 -17.01 -20.71
CA VAL A 156 48.00 -18.20 -21.52
C VAL A 156 49.45 -18.58 -21.28
N GLU A 157 49.75 -19.84 -21.04
CA GLU A 157 51.08 -20.33 -20.66
C GLU A 157 52.22 -19.86 -21.58
N ASN A 158 51.95 -19.64 -22.87
CA ASN A 158 52.93 -19.16 -23.84
C ASN A 158 52.44 -17.96 -24.71
N GLY A 159 51.33 -17.31 -24.36
CA GLY A 159 50.59 -16.43 -25.28
C GLY A 159 50.31 -15.00 -24.82
N GLY A 160 50.66 -14.64 -23.61
CA GLY A 160 50.30 -13.33 -23.02
C GLY A 160 48.99 -13.34 -22.21
N ALA A 161 48.50 -12.17 -21.82
CA ALA A 161 47.36 -12.07 -20.91
C ALA A 161 46.21 -11.21 -21.49
N VAL A 162 45.01 -11.48 -21.02
CA VAL A 162 43.79 -10.64 -21.20
C VAL A 162 43.24 -10.29 -19.85
N THR A 163 42.96 -9.03 -19.63
CA THR A 163 42.31 -8.56 -18.39
C THR A 163 40.93 -7.99 -18.72
N THR A 164 39.94 -8.35 -17.93
CA THR A 164 38.57 -7.80 -17.97
C THR A 164 38.08 -7.45 -16.56
N THR A 165 37.11 -6.56 -16.51
CA THR A 165 36.37 -6.24 -15.28
C THR A 165 34.92 -6.69 -15.38
N HIS A 166 34.51 -7.33 -16.47
CA HIS A 166 33.11 -7.69 -16.74
C HIS A 166 32.87 -9.19 -16.54
N LEU A 167 32.17 -9.53 -15.46
CA LEU A 167 31.71 -10.90 -15.18
C LEU A 167 30.19 -10.91 -15.18
N ASN A 168 29.59 -11.74 -16.02
CA ASN A 168 28.15 -12.00 -16.08
C ASN A 168 27.31 -10.71 -16.27
N LYS A 169 27.76 -9.84 -17.19
CA LYS A 169 27.10 -8.58 -17.57
C LYS A 169 26.66 -8.61 -19.04
N THR A 170 25.79 -7.71 -19.42
CA THR A 170 25.40 -7.56 -20.83
C THR A 170 26.59 -7.11 -21.66
N ARG A 171 26.99 -7.92 -22.65
CA ARG A 171 28.10 -7.57 -23.54
C ARG A 171 27.74 -6.37 -24.41
N SER A 172 28.58 -5.34 -24.39
CA SER A 172 28.58 -4.24 -25.36
C SER A 172 29.52 -4.49 -26.52
N ASP A 173 29.54 -3.58 -27.49
CA ASP A 173 30.48 -3.67 -28.63
C ASP A 173 31.93 -3.31 -28.26
N SER A 174 32.18 -2.91 -27.01
CA SER A 174 33.51 -2.61 -26.49
C SER A 174 33.82 -3.44 -25.27
N GLY A 175 35.07 -3.87 -25.14
CA GLY A 175 35.56 -4.64 -24.00
C GLY A 175 35.44 -6.15 -24.16
N VAL A 176 36.05 -6.82 -23.20
CA VAL A 176 36.05 -8.28 -23.08
C VAL A 176 35.19 -8.68 -21.89
N TYR A 177 34.40 -9.72 -22.03
CA TYR A 177 33.44 -10.18 -21.04
C TYR A 177 33.70 -11.65 -20.70
N LEU A 178 33.54 -11.97 -19.42
CA LEU A 178 33.59 -13.35 -18.93
C LEU A 178 32.19 -13.76 -18.48
N TYR A 179 31.77 -14.97 -18.92
CA TYR A 179 30.52 -15.59 -18.48
C TYR A 179 30.82 -16.89 -17.77
N SER A 180 30.11 -17.12 -16.66
CA SER A 180 30.13 -18.39 -15.93
C SER A 180 28.75 -19.07 -16.01
N GLU A 181 28.66 -20.32 -15.61
CA GLU A 181 27.41 -21.08 -15.52
C GLU A 181 26.32 -20.40 -14.71
N TYR A 182 26.69 -19.52 -13.77
CA TYR A 182 25.76 -18.73 -12.98
C TYR A 182 25.03 -17.62 -13.76
N PHE A 183 25.45 -17.31 -14.98
CA PHE A 183 24.82 -16.24 -15.75
C PHE A 183 23.43 -16.64 -16.26
N SER A 184 23.34 -17.80 -16.93
CA SER A 184 22.09 -18.26 -17.54
C SER A 184 22.20 -19.76 -17.87
N THR A 185 21.13 -20.51 -17.70
CA THR A 185 21.04 -21.93 -18.05
C THR A 185 21.01 -22.19 -19.56
N VAL A 186 20.88 -21.17 -20.39
CA VAL A 186 20.71 -21.32 -21.85
C VAL A 186 21.96 -20.93 -22.61
N SER A 187 22.49 -19.70 -22.43
CA SER A 187 23.59 -19.18 -23.24
C SER A 187 24.14 -17.88 -22.65
N THR A 188 25.16 -17.29 -23.32
CA THR A 188 25.70 -15.97 -23.03
C THR A 188 24.68 -14.83 -23.28
N ARG A 189 23.56 -15.11 -23.94
CA ARG A 189 22.46 -14.14 -24.26
C ARG A 189 22.94 -12.84 -24.89
N THR A 190 24.07 -12.90 -25.61
CA THR A 190 24.63 -11.80 -26.38
C THR A 190 23.81 -11.59 -27.66
N SER A 191 23.66 -10.37 -28.12
CA SER A 191 22.80 -10.01 -29.26
C SER A 191 23.58 -9.64 -30.54
N SER A 192 24.89 -9.36 -30.41
CA SER A 192 25.78 -9.04 -31.51
C SER A 192 26.79 -10.18 -31.76
N SER A 193 27.29 -10.28 -32.96
CA SER A 193 28.30 -11.29 -33.31
C SER A 193 29.63 -11.02 -32.60
N GLY A 194 30.43 -12.07 -32.41
CA GLY A 194 31.72 -11.96 -31.73
C GLY A 194 32.48 -13.27 -31.67
N TRP A 195 33.61 -13.21 -31.00
CA TRP A 195 34.46 -14.34 -30.69
C TRP A 195 34.17 -14.86 -29.28
N TYR A 196 34.23 -16.19 -29.14
CA TYR A 196 34.00 -16.91 -27.90
C TYR A 196 35.09 -17.93 -27.67
N VAL A 197 35.79 -17.82 -26.56
CA VAL A 197 36.76 -18.81 -26.08
C VAL A 197 36.12 -19.59 -24.96
N ARG A 198 35.87 -20.88 -25.17
CA ARG A 198 35.28 -21.79 -24.18
C ARG A 198 36.37 -22.40 -23.33
N LEU A 199 36.31 -22.19 -22.04
CA LEU A 199 37.31 -22.55 -21.06
C LEU A 199 36.71 -23.56 -20.08
N ARG A 200 37.27 -24.77 -20.06
CA ARG A 200 36.89 -25.80 -19.07
C ARG A 200 37.64 -25.54 -17.77
N VAL A 201 36.92 -25.55 -16.66
CA VAL A 201 37.50 -25.45 -15.32
C VAL A 201 38.21 -26.78 -15.00
N LEU A 202 39.46 -26.72 -14.60
CA LEU A 202 40.27 -27.84 -14.20
C LEU A 202 40.45 -27.87 -12.69
N GLU A 203 40.70 -26.72 -12.08
CA GLU A 203 40.93 -26.55 -10.65
C GLU A 203 40.56 -25.14 -10.23
N GLY A 204 40.05 -24.97 -8.98
CA GLY A 204 39.74 -23.72 -8.35
C GLY A 204 38.32 -23.29 -8.58
N GLU A 205 37.95 -22.20 -7.91
CA GLU A 205 36.63 -21.55 -7.96
C GLU A 205 36.80 -20.05 -8.21
N LEU A 206 35.81 -19.43 -8.81
CA LEU A 206 35.82 -17.98 -9.09
C LEU A 206 35.49 -17.22 -7.81
N THR A 207 36.49 -16.73 -7.10
CA THR A 207 36.38 -15.95 -5.87
C THR A 207 36.96 -14.55 -6.09
N LEU A 208 36.86 -13.61 -5.13
CA LEU A 208 37.40 -12.24 -5.29
C LEU A 208 38.92 -12.29 -5.16
N ASP A 209 39.80 -12.58 -4.78
CA ASP A 209 41.28 -12.67 -4.77
C ASP A 209 41.71 -14.14 -4.97
N GLY A 210 41.15 -14.82 -5.99
CA GLY A 210 41.36 -16.22 -6.22
C GLY A 210 42.18 -16.55 -7.47
N GLN A 211 42.42 -17.84 -7.69
CA GLN A 211 43.06 -18.38 -8.89
C GLN A 211 42.35 -19.64 -9.36
N MET A 212 42.31 -19.83 -10.68
CA MET A 212 41.77 -21.03 -11.34
C MET A 212 42.70 -21.49 -12.44
N GLU A 213 42.76 -22.80 -12.67
CA GLU A 213 43.39 -23.39 -13.82
C GLU A 213 42.31 -23.85 -14.82
N LEU A 214 42.48 -23.42 -16.06
CA LEU A 214 41.53 -23.64 -17.14
C LEU A 214 42.19 -24.26 -18.36
N GLU A 215 41.38 -24.80 -19.28
CA GLU A 215 41.82 -25.29 -20.57
C GLU A 215 40.90 -24.76 -21.68
N VAL A 216 41.46 -24.24 -22.75
CA VAL A 216 40.70 -23.85 -23.94
C VAL A 216 40.22 -25.09 -24.67
N THR A 217 38.93 -25.32 -24.71
CA THR A 217 38.32 -26.48 -25.37
C THR A 217 37.73 -26.17 -26.74
N GLU A 218 37.35 -24.93 -26.98
CA GLU A 218 36.69 -24.52 -28.21
C GLU A 218 36.87 -23.02 -28.44
N ILE A 219 36.97 -22.60 -29.70
CA ILE A 219 36.92 -21.20 -30.13
C ILE A 219 35.82 -21.07 -31.20
N VAL A 220 34.88 -20.17 -31.00
CA VAL A 220 33.77 -19.94 -31.92
C VAL A 220 33.81 -18.49 -32.37
N GLU A 221 33.72 -18.26 -33.68
CA GLU A 221 33.79 -16.95 -34.30
C GLU A 221 32.49 -16.62 -35.05
N GLY A 222 32.07 -15.37 -35.02
CA GLY A 222 30.94 -14.86 -35.81
C GLY A 222 29.55 -15.25 -35.29
N GLU A 223 29.46 -15.92 -34.15
CA GLU A 223 28.16 -16.26 -33.53
C GLU A 223 27.64 -15.12 -32.66
N ASN A 224 26.31 -15.03 -32.54
CA ASN A 224 25.71 -14.04 -31.68
C ASN A 224 25.66 -14.47 -30.20
N SER A 225 25.59 -15.77 -29.95
CA SER A 225 25.46 -16.31 -28.58
C SER A 225 25.87 -17.79 -28.57
N VAL A 226 26.51 -18.22 -27.49
CA VAL A 226 26.92 -19.62 -27.30
C VAL A 226 26.43 -20.18 -25.97
N PRO A 227 26.18 -21.50 -25.86
CA PRO A 227 25.90 -22.15 -24.58
C PRO A 227 27.09 -22.06 -23.63
N ILE A 228 26.86 -21.87 -22.34
CA ILE A 228 27.91 -21.84 -21.31
C ILE A 228 28.20 -23.26 -20.83
N GLY A 229 27.28 -23.88 -20.14
CA GLY A 229 27.37 -25.21 -19.55
C GLY A 229 28.06 -25.24 -18.18
N GLU A 230 27.75 -26.26 -17.42
CA GLU A 230 28.33 -26.52 -16.09
C GLU A 230 29.81 -26.82 -16.18
N GLY A 231 30.62 -26.21 -15.31
CA GLY A 231 32.09 -26.37 -15.28
C GLY A 231 32.83 -25.65 -16.40
N TYR A 232 32.17 -24.68 -17.09
CA TYR A 232 32.78 -23.86 -18.13
C TYR A 232 32.67 -22.38 -17.87
N LEU A 233 33.68 -21.66 -18.36
CA LEU A 233 33.65 -20.20 -18.53
C LEU A 233 33.69 -19.85 -20.02
N ILE A 234 33.05 -18.75 -20.41
CA ILE A 234 33.12 -18.22 -21.78
C ILE A 234 33.76 -16.84 -21.75
N LEU A 235 34.95 -16.70 -22.34
CA LEU A 235 35.55 -15.38 -22.58
C LEU A 235 35.14 -14.92 -23.97
N THR A 236 34.62 -13.67 -24.08
CA THR A 236 34.08 -13.17 -25.34
C THR A 236 34.33 -11.68 -25.54
N ALA A 237 34.43 -11.28 -26.81
CA ALA A 237 34.46 -9.89 -27.27
C ALA A 237 33.60 -9.75 -28.53
N SER A 238 33.06 -8.56 -28.78
CA SER A 238 32.35 -8.25 -30.02
C SER A 238 33.38 -8.14 -31.17
N ASP A 239 33.01 -8.58 -32.36
CA ASP A 239 33.82 -8.40 -33.59
C ASP A 239 33.59 -7.00 -34.22
N ALA A 240 32.56 -6.25 -33.79
CA ALA A 240 32.17 -4.99 -34.36
C ALA A 240 33.24 -3.85 -34.26
N ALA A 241 34.15 -3.90 -33.30
CA ALA A 241 35.15 -2.87 -33.06
C ALA A 241 36.59 -3.40 -33.01
N GLY A 242 36.85 -4.60 -33.53
CA GLY A 242 38.14 -5.24 -33.47
C GLY A 242 38.60 -5.64 -32.07
N GLN A 243 37.66 -5.72 -31.11
CA GLN A 243 37.91 -6.17 -29.73
C GLN A 243 38.26 -7.68 -29.67
N ASP A 244 37.81 -8.44 -30.66
CA ASP A 244 38.12 -9.83 -30.91
C ASP A 244 39.64 -10.10 -31.01
N SER A 245 40.43 -9.14 -31.50
CA SER A 245 41.91 -9.24 -31.58
C SER A 245 42.54 -9.55 -30.21
N ALA A 246 41.92 -9.15 -29.11
CA ALA A 246 42.36 -9.51 -27.76
C ALA A 246 42.30 -11.03 -27.51
N LEU A 247 41.40 -11.76 -28.19
CA LEU A 247 41.19 -13.20 -28.06
C LEU A 247 42.03 -14.05 -29.01
N ALA A 248 42.68 -13.44 -30.02
CA ALA A 248 43.51 -14.14 -31.03
C ALA A 248 44.75 -14.84 -30.45
N LYS A 249 45.06 -14.61 -29.19
CA LYS A 249 46.16 -15.27 -28.48
C LYS A 249 45.80 -16.62 -27.87
N PHE A 250 44.53 -17.02 -27.85
CA PHE A 250 44.07 -18.30 -27.34
C PHE A 250 44.03 -19.33 -28.49
N ALA A 251 44.45 -20.54 -28.20
CA ALA A 251 44.35 -21.69 -29.09
C ALA A 251 43.73 -22.89 -28.34
N VAL A 252 42.98 -23.73 -29.05
CA VAL A 252 42.42 -24.96 -28.48
C VAL A 252 43.50 -25.84 -27.90
N GLY A 253 43.39 -26.27 -26.67
CA GLY A 253 44.36 -27.01 -25.91
C GLY A 253 45.26 -26.20 -25.00
N ASP A 254 45.21 -24.88 -25.09
CA ASP A 254 46.00 -23.99 -24.20
C ASP A 254 45.57 -24.14 -22.74
N ARG A 255 46.57 -24.10 -21.85
CA ARG A 255 46.38 -23.93 -20.41
C ARG A 255 46.29 -22.44 -20.10
N VAL A 256 45.33 -22.08 -19.31
CA VAL A 256 45.06 -20.70 -18.95
C VAL A 256 44.95 -20.60 -17.44
N ARG A 257 45.76 -19.71 -16.85
CA ARG A 257 45.59 -19.33 -15.45
C ARG A 257 44.69 -18.10 -15.38
N LEU A 258 43.57 -18.22 -14.66
CA LEU A 258 42.74 -17.10 -14.31
C LEU A 258 43.08 -16.63 -12.89
N SER A 259 43.29 -15.34 -12.71
CA SER A 259 43.43 -14.69 -11.40
C SER A 259 42.49 -13.54 -11.27
N THR A 260 41.91 -13.35 -10.08
CA THR A 260 41.09 -12.22 -9.73
C THR A 260 41.80 -11.36 -8.70
N GLN A 261 41.58 -10.04 -8.76
CA GLN A 261 42.12 -9.10 -7.79
C GLN A 261 41.05 -8.03 -7.48
N CYS A 262 40.63 -7.96 -6.23
CA CYS A 262 39.75 -6.93 -5.73
C CYS A 262 40.55 -5.73 -5.25
N SER A 263 40.09 -4.51 -5.56
CA SER A 263 40.71 -3.25 -5.11
C SER A 263 40.52 -2.98 -3.61
N ASP A 264 39.59 -3.72 -2.96
CA ASP A 264 39.27 -3.61 -1.53
C ASP A 264 39.43 -4.96 -0.85
N ALA A 265 40.54 -5.11 -0.14
CA ALA A 265 40.88 -6.37 0.54
C ALA A 265 39.92 -6.75 1.67
N THR A 266 39.26 -5.77 2.31
CA THR A 266 38.25 -6.05 3.34
C THR A 266 36.99 -6.62 2.70
N LEU A 267 36.60 -6.10 1.54
CA LEU A 267 35.48 -6.66 0.78
C LEU A 267 35.81 -8.04 0.23
N ALA A 268 37.03 -8.26 -0.24
CA ALA A 268 37.47 -9.56 -0.74
C ALA A 268 37.38 -10.70 0.29
N ALA A 269 37.46 -10.34 1.57
CA ALA A 269 37.32 -11.28 2.69
C ALA A 269 35.87 -11.52 3.14
N GLN A 270 34.87 -10.99 2.42
CA GLN A 270 33.47 -11.21 2.77
C GLN A 270 32.91 -12.43 2.07
N ASP A 271 32.16 -13.26 2.81
CA ASP A 271 31.54 -14.48 2.25
C ASP A 271 30.33 -14.16 1.34
N TRP A 272 29.62 -13.09 1.67
CA TRP A 272 28.41 -12.66 0.98
C TRP A 272 28.52 -11.18 0.62
N VAL A 273 28.33 -10.84 -0.66
CA VAL A 273 28.38 -9.44 -1.13
C VAL A 273 27.22 -9.15 -2.06
N SER A 274 26.55 -8.03 -1.81
CA SER A 274 25.59 -7.43 -2.71
C SER A 274 26.11 -6.10 -3.23
N GLY A 275 25.86 -5.83 -4.49
CA GLY A 275 25.91 -4.45 -5.01
C GLY A 275 24.96 -3.55 -4.24
N SER A 276 25.24 -2.27 -4.29
CA SER A 276 24.40 -1.22 -3.70
C SER A 276 24.49 0.05 -4.57
N GLY A 277 23.59 1.00 -4.31
CA GLY A 277 23.71 2.35 -4.89
C GLY A 277 24.82 3.15 -4.22
N ASN A 278 24.48 4.36 -3.78
CA ASN A 278 25.44 5.23 -3.12
C ASN A 278 25.66 4.84 -1.65
N ILE A 279 26.88 5.03 -1.15
CA ILE A 279 27.11 5.23 0.28
C ILE A 279 26.60 6.63 0.60
N ILE A 280 25.50 6.72 1.38
CA ILE A 280 24.82 8.01 1.65
C ILE A 280 25.23 8.60 3.01
N ALA A 281 25.79 7.80 3.91
CA ALA A 281 26.44 8.26 5.13
C ALA A 281 27.71 7.46 5.40
N LYS A 282 28.73 8.13 5.93
CA LYS A 282 30.02 7.55 6.34
C LYS A 282 30.58 8.34 7.50
N ASP A 283 31.23 7.64 8.43
CA ASP A 283 31.84 8.23 9.64
C ASP A 283 30.85 9.14 10.43
N GLY A 284 29.58 8.74 10.48
CA GLY A 284 28.54 9.45 11.22
C GLY A 284 28.05 10.76 10.55
N LYS A 285 28.30 10.94 9.26
CA LYS A 285 27.89 12.13 8.50
C LYS A 285 27.34 11.76 7.12
N VAL A 286 26.48 12.61 6.59
CA VAL A 286 26.06 12.52 5.17
C VAL A 286 27.32 12.57 4.30
N PHE A 287 27.43 11.64 3.35
CA PHE A 287 28.63 11.40 2.57
C PHE A 287 28.41 11.62 1.07
N ASP A 288 29.29 12.41 0.47
CA ASP A 288 29.46 12.57 -1.00
C ASP A 288 28.18 12.92 -1.79
N GLU A 289 27.26 13.70 -1.15
CA GLU A 289 25.95 14.04 -1.71
C GLU A 289 26.02 14.60 -3.15
N GLY A 290 27.06 15.40 -3.46
CA GLY A 290 27.26 15.98 -4.78
C GLY A 290 27.60 14.97 -5.90
N LYS A 291 27.83 13.70 -5.56
CA LYS A 291 28.12 12.61 -6.50
C LYS A 291 27.04 11.53 -6.54
N TRP A 292 25.95 11.72 -5.83
CA TRP A 292 24.83 10.80 -5.92
C TRP A 292 24.19 10.85 -7.29
N ASP A 293 23.71 9.70 -7.75
CA ASP A 293 22.95 9.64 -9.00
C ASP A 293 21.67 10.46 -8.87
N SER A 294 21.54 11.51 -9.65
CA SER A 294 20.41 12.44 -9.61
C SER A 294 19.08 11.77 -9.94
N SER A 295 19.08 10.63 -10.66
CA SER A 295 17.89 9.90 -11.02
C SER A 295 17.19 9.24 -9.81
N ILE A 296 17.94 9.00 -8.73
CA ILE A 296 17.42 8.33 -7.54
C ILE A 296 17.33 9.23 -6.30
N THR A 297 17.67 10.52 -6.39
CA THR A 297 17.66 11.44 -5.22
C THR A 297 16.26 11.91 -4.80
N ALA A 298 15.28 11.89 -5.72
CA ALA A 298 13.91 12.35 -5.49
C ALA A 298 13.19 11.54 -4.40
N VAL A 299 12.08 12.07 -3.89
CA VAL A 299 11.22 11.41 -2.90
C VAL A 299 10.63 10.11 -3.45
N ASN A 300 10.94 8.99 -2.80
CA ASN A 300 10.53 7.65 -3.21
C ASN A 300 10.42 6.71 -1.99
N PRO A 301 9.75 5.53 -2.13
CA PRO A 301 9.98 4.40 -1.23
C PRO A 301 11.47 4.06 -1.19
N ARG A 302 11.97 3.61 -0.05
CA ARG A 302 13.40 3.39 0.16
C ARG A 302 13.71 2.05 0.79
N THR A 303 14.85 1.50 0.40
CA THR A 303 15.54 0.43 1.10
C THR A 303 16.96 0.88 1.37
N ALA A 304 17.43 0.71 2.61
CA ALA A 304 18.80 1.06 2.99
C ALA A 304 19.34 0.09 4.04
N ILE A 305 20.67 0.01 4.11
CA ILE A 305 21.38 -0.77 5.12
C ILE A 305 22.36 0.15 5.84
N GLY A 306 22.29 0.13 7.17
CA GLY A 306 23.17 0.91 8.04
C GLY A 306 24.02 0.03 8.94
N ILE A 307 25.18 0.51 9.33
CA ILE A 307 26.11 -0.15 10.22
C ILE A 307 26.33 0.76 11.43
N LYS A 308 26.08 0.22 12.62
CA LYS A 308 26.34 0.92 13.90
C LYS A 308 27.78 0.65 14.39
N PRO A 309 28.32 1.46 15.32
CA PRO A 309 29.67 1.28 15.85
C PRO A 309 29.93 -0.06 16.53
N ASP A 310 28.90 -0.69 17.12
CA ASP A 310 28.99 -1.99 17.76
C ASP A 310 28.92 -3.17 16.76
N GLY A 311 28.76 -2.87 15.45
CA GLY A 311 28.61 -3.83 14.38
C GLY A 311 27.17 -4.25 14.12
N THR A 312 26.17 -3.74 14.84
CA THR A 312 24.76 -3.99 14.55
C THR A 312 24.42 -3.49 13.15
N VAL A 313 23.79 -4.34 12.35
CA VAL A 313 23.34 -4.02 11.00
C VAL A 313 21.86 -3.67 11.05
N VAL A 314 21.52 -2.53 10.47
CA VAL A 314 20.15 -1.98 10.40
C VAL A 314 19.66 -2.05 8.96
N TYR A 315 18.59 -2.78 8.71
CA TYR A 315 17.89 -2.86 7.43
C TYR A 315 16.62 -2.07 7.53
N LEU A 316 16.49 -1.04 6.71
CA LEU A 316 15.34 -0.14 6.70
C LEU A 316 14.60 -0.23 5.37
N VAL A 317 13.29 -0.46 5.44
CA VAL A 317 12.36 -0.25 4.31
C VAL A 317 11.41 0.87 4.70
N MET A 318 11.21 1.83 3.82
CA MET A 318 10.28 2.95 3.98
C MET A 318 9.28 2.92 2.83
N ASP A 319 8.00 2.87 3.17
CA ASP A 319 6.92 3.03 2.20
C ASP A 319 6.90 4.43 1.61
N GLY A 320 6.29 4.58 0.45
CA GLY A 320 6.17 5.88 -0.21
C GLY A 320 5.17 5.88 -1.35
N ARG A 321 5.00 7.06 -1.99
CA ARG A 321 4.08 7.28 -3.11
C ARG A 321 2.60 7.04 -2.76
N THR A 322 2.25 7.09 -1.48
CA THR A 322 0.88 6.90 -0.99
C THR A 322 0.47 8.05 -0.08
N THR A 323 -0.83 8.19 0.19
CA THR A 323 -1.34 9.14 1.20
C THR A 323 -0.95 8.72 2.62
N ALA A 324 -0.63 7.44 2.81
CA ALA A 324 -0.23 6.87 4.09
C ALA A 324 1.27 7.09 4.36
N SER A 325 2.10 7.11 3.34
CA SER A 325 3.54 7.31 3.45
C SER A 325 4.06 8.03 2.21
N ARG A 326 4.75 9.14 2.42
CA ARG A 326 5.33 9.97 1.34
C ARG A 326 6.55 9.28 0.70
N GLY A 327 7.37 8.67 1.52
CA GLY A 327 8.74 8.29 1.21
C GLY A 327 9.74 9.41 1.54
N SER A 328 10.99 9.22 1.17
CA SER A 328 12.07 10.16 1.46
C SER A 328 12.99 10.41 0.28
N THR A 329 13.69 11.54 0.31
CA THR A 329 14.90 11.78 -0.47
C THR A 329 16.04 10.91 0.09
N LEU A 330 17.15 10.76 -0.66
CA LEU A 330 18.33 10.07 -0.13
C LEU A 330 18.95 10.79 1.08
N ARG A 331 18.87 12.13 1.10
CA ARG A 331 19.37 12.92 2.23
C ARG A 331 18.56 12.69 3.50
N GLU A 332 17.23 12.77 3.42
CA GLU A 332 16.35 12.46 4.54
C GLU A 332 16.58 11.03 5.07
N LEU A 333 16.75 10.05 4.16
CA LEU A 333 17.06 8.67 4.52
C LEU A 333 18.41 8.56 5.27
N ALA A 334 19.45 9.25 4.80
CA ALA A 334 20.74 9.26 5.46
C ALA A 334 20.64 9.86 6.89
N GLU A 335 19.92 10.97 7.03
CA GLU A 335 19.70 11.65 8.31
C GLU A 335 18.90 10.77 9.29
N ASP A 336 17.84 10.08 8.79
CA ASP A 336 17.06 9.14 9.61
C ASP A 336 17.95 7.99 10.13
N MET A 337 18.73 7.36 9.25
CA MET A 337 19.60 6.24 9.63
C MET A 337 20.74 6.68 10.57
N LEU A 338 21.27 7.90 10.39
CA LEU A 338 22.24 8.50 11.31
C LEU A 338 21.61 8.72 12.69
N SER A 339 20.36 9.16 12.76
CA SER A 339 19.64 9.34 14.03
C SER A 339 19.38 8.00 14.74
N MET A 340 19.28 6.88 14.01
CA MET A 340 19.23 5.52 14.56
C MET A 340 20.58 5.03 15.11
N GLY A 341 21.65 5.84 14.98
CA GLY A 341 22.98 5.50 15.46
C GLY A 341 23.88 4.81 14.44
N CYS A 342 23.47 4.71 13.16
CA CYS A 342 24.33 4.21 12.11
C CYS A 342 25.45 5.20 11.83
N THR A 343 26.66 4.70 11.55
CA THR A 343 27.80 5.52 11.15
C THR A 343 28.11 5.38 9.66
N THR A 344 27.71 4.28 9.05
CA THR A 344 27.80 4.03 7.61
C THR A 344 26.42 3.60 7.11
N VAL A 345 25.99 4.14 5.97
CA VAL A 345 24.69 3.81 5.36
C VAL A 345 24.84 3.68 3.86
N VAL A 346 24.34 2.59 3.29
CA VAL A 346 24.25 2.34 1.86
C VAL A 346 22.78 2.35 1.43
N ASN A 347 22.51 2.98 0.28
CA ASN A 347 21.21 2.95 -0.37
C ASN A 347 21.10 1.71 -1.23
N MET A 348 20.01 0.97 -1.11
CA MET A 348 19.66 -0.18 -1.93
C MET A 348 18.62 0.18 -2.99
N ASP A 349 18.20 -0.77 -3.83
CA ASP A 349 17.12 -0.52 -4.80
C ASP A 349 15.82 -0.14 -4.08
N GLY A 350 15.21 0.92 -4.57
CA GLY A 350 14.05 1.58 -3.97
C GLY A 350 12.80 1.53 -4.84
N GLY A 351 11.86 2.43 -4.57
CA GLY A 351 10.60 2.50 -5.32
C GLY A 351 9.77 1.23 -5.16
N GLY A 352 9.27 0.67 -6.26
CA GLY A 352 8.48 -0.55 -6.25
C GLY A 352 9.23 -1.82 -5.85
N SER A 353 10.57 -1.79 -5.80
CA SER A 353 11.40 -2.90 -5.33
C SER A 353 11.45 -3.00 -3.82
N SER A 354 11.21 -1.89 -3.09
CA SER A 354 11.27 -1.86 -1.61
C SER A 354 10.30 -2.86 -1.01
N THR A 355 10.83 -3.93 -0.44
CA THR A 355 10.03 -5.04 0.12
C THR A 355 10.76 -5.71 1.26
N LEU A 356 10.05 -5.94 2.37
CA LEU A 356 10.50 -6.67 3.55
C LEU A 356 9.52 -7.79 3.89
N ALA A 357 10.02 -9.00 4.03
CA ALA A 357 9.26 -10.16 4.45
C ALA A 357 9.90 -10.79 5.69
N LEU A 358 9.12 -11.09 6.72
CA LEU A 358 9.57 -11.82 7.91
C LEU A 358 8.59 -12.92 8.31
N ARG A 359 9.11 -13.93 9.01
CA ARG A 359 8.27 -14.81 9.81
C ARG A 359 7.78 -14.06 11.04
N MET A 360 6.50 -13.73 11.05
CA MET A 360 5.89 -13.06 12.19
C MET A 360 5.24 -14.07 13.14
N PRO A 361 5.37 -13.86 14.46
CA PRO A 361 4.75 -14.74 15.44
C PRO A 361 3.24 -14.90 15.22
N GLY A 362 2.75 -16.15 15.28
CA GLY A 362 1.33 -16.46 15.10
C GLY A 362 0.82 -16.36 13.66
N LYS A 363 1.72 -16.21 12.69
CA LYS A 363 1.38 -16.25 11.27
C LYS A 363 1.99 -17.47 10.61
N ASP A 364 1.25 -18.06 9.69
CA ASP A 364 1.76 -19.13 8.84
C ASP A 364 2.60 -18.52 7.71
N GLY A 365 3.82 -19.07 7.53
CA GLY A 365 4.72 -18.61 6.47
C GLY A 365 5.36 -17.24 6.72
N PHE A 366 5.48 -16.45 5.67
CA PHE A 366 6.09 -15.13 5.68
C PHE A 366 5.05 -14.04 5.49
N THR A 367 5.22 -12.94 6.21
CA THR A 367 4.38 -11.75 6.09
C THR A 367 5.17 -10.67 5.34
N ILE A 368 4.60 -10.15 4.26
CA ILE A 368 5.08 -8.90 3.66
C ILE A 368 4.68 -7.76 4.59
N LEU A 369 5.65 -7.05 5.13
CA LEU A 369 5.42 -6.10 6.22
C LEU A 369 5.09 -4.69 5.71
N ASN A 370 5.66 -4.32 4.59
CA ASN A 370 5.45 -3.02 3.96
C ASN A 370 4.41 -3.10 2.83
N SER A 371 4.05 -1.95 2.26
CA SER A 371 3.11 -1.82 1.14
C SER A 371 3.85 -1.43 -0.14
N PRO A 372 4.27 -2.40 -0.98
CA PRO A 372 4.99 -2.11 -2.21
C PRO A 372 4.23 -1.13 -3.11
N SER A 373 4.89 -0.06 -3.54
CA SER A 373 4.25 1.05 -4.27
C SER A 373 3.71 0.70 -5.65
N ASP A 374 4.08 -0.46 -6.20
CA ASP A 374 3.54 -0.98 -7.47
C ASP A 374 2.17 -1.68 -7.29
N GLY A 375 1.70 -1.83 -6.05
CA GLY A 375 0.48 -2.58 -5.73
C GLY A 375 0.63 -4.11 -5.84
N SER A 376 1.82 -4.59 -6.22
CA SER A 376 2.19 -6.01 -6.31
C SER A 376 3.68 -6.19 -6.04
N LEU A 377 4.11 -7.42 -5.76
CA LEU A 377 5.51 -7.75 -5.57
C LEU A 377 6.27 -7.65 -6.88
N ARG A 378 7.32 -6.83 -6.90
CA ARG A 378 8.21 -6.71 -8.05
C ARG A 378 9.21 -7.87 -8.08
N SER A 379 9.49 -8.39 -9.26
CA SER A 379 10.62 -9.27 -9.50
C SER A 379 11.91 -8.44 -9.53
N VAL A 380 12.88 -8.76 -8.67
CA VAL A 380 14.18 -8.07 -8.56
C VAL A 380 15.33 -9.08 -8.66
N CYS A 381 16.56 -8.58 -8.85
CA CYS A 381 17.73 -9.39 -9.20
C CYS A 381 18.37 -10.11 -8.00
N SER A 382 18.24 -9.56 -6.79
CA SER A 382 18.90 -10.10 -5.60
C SER A 382 18.20 -9.68 -4.31
N TYR A 383 18.46 -10.46 -3.26
CA TYR A 383 17.91 -10.25 -1.93
C TYR A 383 18.99 -10.47 -0.86
N ILE A 384 18.82 -9.83 0.28
CA ILE A 384 19.46 -10.23 1.52
C ILE A 384 18.44 -11.04 2.29
N LEU A 385 18.78 -12.29 2.59
CA LEU A 385 17.97 -13.19 3.39
C LEU A 385 18.51 -13.26 4.81
N PHE A 386 17.62 -13.27 5.76
CA PHE A 386 17.93 -13.56 7.16
C PHE A 386 17.74 -15.06 7.38
N VAL A 387 18.79 -15.76 7.75
CA VAL A 387 18.79 -17.22 7.91
C VAL A 387 19.28 -17.63 9.29
N THR A 388 18.98 -18.86 9.70
CA THR A 388 19.46 -19.42 10.97
C THR A 388 19.81 -20.89 10.80
N ASP A 389 20.91 -21.31 11.43
CA ASP A 389 21.32 -22.74 11.52
C ASP A 389 20.58 -23.48 12.65
N THR A 390 19.81 -22.73 13.44
CA THR A 390 19.03 -23.33 14.53
C THR A 390 17.99 -24.29 13.95
N ARG A 391 18.02 -25.53 14.39
CA ARG A 391 17.06 -26.53 13.95
C ARG A 391 15.70 -26.31 14.59
N PRO A 392 14.60 -26.43 13.84
CA PRO A 392 13.25 -26.38 14.40
C PRO A 392 13.09 -27.43 15.50
N SER A 393 12.60 -26.99 16.67
CA SER A 393 12.36 -27.86 17.82
C SER A 393 10.91 -28.29 17.94
N GLY A 394 9.98 -27.58 17.31
CA GLY A 394 8.53 -27.76 17.44
C GLY A 394 7.98 -27.44 18.82
N SER A 395 8.81 -26.91 19.75
CA SER A 395 8.42 -26.57 21.11
C SER A 395 8.55 -25.06 21.33
N ALA A 396 7.59 -24.46 22.01
CA ALA A 396 7.59 -23.03 22.31
C ALA A 396 8.85 -22.61 23.07
N ARG A 397 9.51 -21.59 22.57
CA ARG A 397 10.70 -20.95 23.17
C ARG A 397 10.47 -19.46 23.42
N ASN A 398 9.89 -18.77 22.45
CA ASN A 398 9.56 -17.37 22.52
C ASN A 398 8.04 -17.19 22.56
N LEU A 399 7.56 -16.29 23.41
CA LEU A 399 6.17 -15.93 23.55
C LEU A 399 5.95 -14.49 23.12
N PHE A 400 4.87 -14.23 22.45
CA PHE A 400 4.51 -12.91 21.93
C PHE A 400 3.08 -12.56 22.31
N LEU A 401 2.84 -11.27 22.56
CA LEU A 401 1.51 -10.69 22.70
C LEU A 401 0.95 -10.37 21.31
N SER A 402 -0.22 -10.90 20.99
CA SER A 402 -0.84 -10.64 19.67
C SER A 402 -1.20 -9.16 19.47
N GLN A 403 -1.50 -8.45 20.56
CA GLN A 403 -1.83 -7.03 20.59
C GLN A 403 -0.62 -6.15 20.96
N ASP A 404 0.61 -6.63 20.76
CA ASP A 404 1.80 -5.85 21.09
C ASP A 404 1.82 -4.48 20.39
N GLY A 405 2.10 -3.40 21.13
CA GLY A 405 2.04 -2.02 20.67
C GLY A 405 0.64 -1.43 20.49
N ALA A 406 -0.42 -2.16 20.86
CA ALA A 406 -1.78 -1.66 20.71
C ALA A 406 -2.11 -0.54 21.71
N TYR A 407 -3.03 0.34 21.30
CA TYR A 407 -3.58 1.39 22.14
C TYR A 407 -4.85 0.93 22.83
N ILE A 408 -4.97 1.21 24.13
CA ILE A 408 -6.15 0.92 24.94
C ILE A 408 -6.56 2.15 25.75
N LEU A 409 -7.86 2.40 25.86
CA LEU A 409 -8.37 3.48 26.69
C LEU A 409 -8.19 3.14 28.17
N ALA A 410 -7.75 4.11 28.95
CA ALA A 410 -7.56 3.96 30.40
C ALA A 410 -8.84 3.42 31.07
N GLY A 411 -8.67 2.40 31.93
CA GLY A 411 -9.75 1.69 32.61
C GLY A 411 -10.43 0.59 31.80
N SER A 412 -10.25 0.54 30.48
CA SER A 412 -10.83 -0.52 29.63
C SER A 412 -10.14 -1.86 29.81
N SER A 413 -10.82 -2.91 29.41
CA SER A 413 -10.35 -4.30 29.46
C SER A 413 -10.04 -4.82 28.06
N LEU A 414 -9.12 -5.79 27.95
CA LEU A 414 -8.70 -6.41 26.71
C LEU A 414 -8.41 -7.89 26.92
N GLU A 415 -9.07 -8.77 26.18
CA GLU A 415 -8.71 -10.17 26.14
C GLU A 415 -7.37 -10.34 25.41
N LEU A 416 -6.39 -10.96 26.09
CA LEU A 416 -5.05 -11.10 25.56
C LEU A 416 -4.95 -12.32 24.64
N GLY A 417 -4.47 -12.09 23.40
CA GLY A 417 -4.05 -13.13 22.49
C GLY A 417 -2.55 -13.39 22.60
N PHE A 418 -2.12 -14.62 22.37
CA PHE A 418 -0.71 -14.99 22.43
C PHE A 418 -0.31 -15.80 21.20
N ALA A 419 0.96 -15.70 20.85
CA ALA A 419 1.61 -16.52 19.84
C ALA A 419 2.91 -17.06 20.39
N ALA A 420 3.36 -18.20 19.83
CA ALA A 420 4.63 -18.80 20.22
C ALA A 420 5.46 -19.18 18.99
N THR A 421 6.78 -19.05 19.12
CA THR A 421 7.73 -19.61 18.18
C THR A 421 8.73 -20.52 18.88
N ASP A 422 9.29 -21.47 18.13
CA ASP A 422 10.41 -22.26 18.58
C ASP A 422 11.75 -21.47 18.47
N SER A 423 12.86 -22.12 18.78
CA SER A 423 14.19 -21.53 18.71
C SER A 423 14.63 -21.17 17.27
N ALA A 424 14.02 -21.77 16.25
CA ALA A 424 14.25 -21.49 14.83
C ALA A 424 13.27 -20.44 14.27
N LEU A 425 12.53 -19.74 15.12
CA LEU A 425 11.53 -18.72 14.82
C LEU A 425 10.35 -19.24 13.96
N ARG A 426 10.08 -20.54 14.02
CA ARG A 426 8.87 -21.12 13.41
C ARG A 426 7.71 -21.04 14.36
N THR A 427 6.55 -20.68 13.85
CA THR A 427 5.31 -20.70 14.61
C THR A 427 5.03 -22.11 15.10
N VAL A 428 4.70 -22.24 16.38
CA VAL A 428 4.34 -23.50 17.03
C VAL A 428 3.03 -23.34 17.78
N GLU A 429 2.44 -24.46 18.22
CA GLU A 429 1.25 -24.40 19.07
C GLU A 429 1.54 -23.55 20.31
N THR A 430 0.65 -22.60 20.58
CA THR A 430 0.80 -21.69 21.70
C THR A 430 0.38 -22.40 23.00
N PRO A 431 1.30 -22.58 23.95
CA PRO A 431 0.97 -23.20 25.24
C PRO A 431 0.10 -22.27 26.09
N SER A 432 -0.40 -22.79 27.23
CA SER A 432 -1.05 -21.94 28.23
C SER A 432 -0.07 -20.89 28.76
N VAL A 433 -0.36 -19.60 28.51
CA VAL A 433 0.52 -18.47 28.86
C VAL A 433 0.04 -17.80 30.14
N THR A 434 0.97 -17.57 31.06
CA THR A 434 0.79 -16.67 32.20
C THR A 434 1.34 -15.29 31.84
N ALA A 435 0.48 -14.27 31.93
CA ALA A 435 0.85 -12.88 31.70
C ALA A 435 0.76 -12.05 32.99
N SER A 436 1.67 -11.09 33.15
CA SER A 436 1.64 -10.10 34.25
C SER A 436 1.99 -8.72 33.72
N ALA A 437 1.23 -7.71 34.14
CA ALA A 437 1.41 -6.32 33.72
C ALA A 437 2.24 -5.53 34.74
N SER A 438 2.97 -4.51 34.27
CA SER A 438 3.79 -3.63 35.13
C SER A 438 2.99 -2.55 35.84
N ARG A 439 1.84 -2.14 35.26
CA ARG A 439 1.00 -1.03 35.75
C ARG A 439 -0.46 -1.41 35.91
N GLY A 440 -1.04 -2.09 34.94
CA GLY A 440 -2.38 -2.63 34.98
C GLY A 440 -2.46 -3.96 35.71
N SER A 441 -3.53 -4.71 35.48
CA SER A 441 -3.71 -6.05 36.05
C SER A 441 -4.09 -7.06 34.97
N VAL A 442 -3.72 -8.33 35.17
CA VAL A 442 -4.15 -9.45 34.31
C VAL A 442 -4.82 -10.50 35.17
N SER A 443 -6.02 -10.90 34.81
CA SER A 443 -6.78 -11.96 35.49
C SER A 443 -7.56 -12.78 34.45
N GLY A 444 -7.39 -14.11 34.48
CA GLY A 444 -8.10 -15.01 33.55
C GLY A 444 -7.84 -14.74 32.07
N GLY A 445 -6.67 -14.23 31.71
CA GLY A 445 -6.34 -13.86 30.31
C GLY A 445 -6.84 -12.49 29.88
N VAL A 446 -7.54 -11.75 30.75
CA VAL A 446 -8.02 -10.40 30.50
C VAL A 446 -7.10 -9.37 31.17
N TYR A 447 -6.60 -8.46 30.39
CA TYR A 447 -5.86 -7.28 30.87
C TYR A 447 -6.84 -6.14 31.18
N THR A 448 -6.64 -5.45 32.31
CA THR A 448 -7.36 -4.21 32.65
C THR A 448 -6.36 -3.05 32.73
N ALA A 449 -6.57 -2.03 31.92
CA ALA A 449 -5.70 -0.88 31.84
C ALA A 449 -5.78 -0.01 33.10
N PRO A 450 -4.67 0.57 33.56
CA PRO A 450 -4.69 1.53 34.66
C PRO A 450 -5.42 2.82 34.27
N ALA A 451 -5.84 3.62 35.27
CA ALA A 451 -6.57 4.87 35.04
C ALA A 451 -5.72 6.00 34.43
N SER A 452 -4.40 5.86 34.39
CA SER A 452 -3.48 6.88 33.87
C SER A 452 -2.78 6.44 32.59
N ALA A 453 -2.60 7.38 31.64
CA ALA A 453 -1.88 7.15 30.41
C ALA A 453 -0.41 6.73 30.62
N GLY A 454 0.16 6.05 29.64
CA GLY A 454 1.55 5.62 29.57
C GLY A 454 1.68 4.18 29.07
N THR A 455 2.91 3.74 28.85
CA THR A 455 3.21 2.38 28.39
C THR A 455 3.14 1.38 29.56
N ASP A 456 2.46 0.26 29.32
CA ASP A 456 2.44 -0.88 30.23
C ASP A 456 3.15 -2.07 29.58
N THR A 457 4.10 -2.66 30.32
CA THR A 457 4.84 -3.83 29.83
C THR A 457 4.27 -5.09 30.44
N LEU A 458 3.91 -6.02 29.56
CA LEU A 458 3.44 -7.34 29.93
C LEU A 458 4.59 -8.35 29.85
N ARG A 459 4.77 -9.16 30.87
CA ARG A 459 5.69 -10.30 30.87
C ARG A 459 4.91 -11.56 30.65
N LEU A 460 5.39 -12.41 29.76
CA LEU A 460 4.77 -13.65 29.32
C LEU A 460 5.63 -14.84 29.73
N SER A 461 5.05 -15.90 30.23
CA SER A 461 5.77 -17.11 30.60
C SER A 461 4.91 -18.37 30.46
N SER A 462 5.56 -19.49 30.06
CA SER A 462 4.98 -20.83 30.00
C SER A 462 6.12 -21.86 30.05
N GLY A 463 6.32 -22.53 31.18
CA GLY A 463 7.45 -23.44 31.37
C GLY A 463 8.80 -22.72 31.17
N SER A 464 9.56 -23.14 30.15
CA SER A 464 10.83 -22.50 29.79
C SER A 464 10.68 -21.41 28.70
N ALA A 465 9.49 -21.27 28.11
CA ALA A 465 9.20 -20.22 27.15
C ALA A 465 8.88 -18.91 27.86
N TYR A 466 9.38 -17.80 27.30
CA TYR A 466 9.17 -16.47 27.85
C TYR A 466 9.08 -15.42 26.75
N GLY A 467 8.56 -14.26 27.11
CA GLY A 467 8.48 -13.12 26.23
C GLY A 467 7.98 -11.87 26.96
N SER A 468 7.80 -10.81 26.22
CA SER A 468 7.18 -9.58 26.69
C SER A 468 6.47 -8.89 25.56
N GLY A 469 5.50 -8.04 25.91
CA GLY A 469 4.82 -7.15 24.96
C GLY A 469 4.47 -5.86 25.66
N THR A 470 4.03 -4.88 24.91
CA THR A 470 3.66 -3.55 25.40
C THR A 470 2.24 -3.20 25.01
N LEU A 471 1.54 -2.48 25.88
CA LEU A 471 0.28 -1.83 25.59
C LEU A 471 0.39 -0.34 25.92
N HIS A 472 -0.14 0.50 25.07
CA HIS A 472 -0.13 1.95 25.26
C HIS A 472 -1.49 2.40 25.80
N VAL A 473 -1.51 2.78 27.07
CA VAL A 473 -2.71 3.30 27.73
C VAL A 473 -2.85 4.78 27.42
N ILE A 474 -3.99 5.17 26.88
CA ILE A 474 -4.31 6.57 26.55
C ILE A 474 -5.59 7.01 27.29
N THR A 475 -5.73 8.31 27.51
CA THR A 475 -6.93 8.92 28.12
C THR A 475 -7.76 9.68 27.08
N LYS A 476 -7.19 9.97 25.91
CA LYS A 476 -7.86 10.69 24.82
C LYS A 476 -7.34 10.18 23.48
N ALA A 477 -8.26 9.93 22.54
CA ALA A 477 -7.96 9.61 21.16
C ALA A 477 -7.81 10.84 20.27
N ASP A 478 -7.31 10.66 19.04
CA ASP A 478 -7.18 11.74 18.06
C ASP A 478 -8.45 11.88 17.20
N THR A 479 -9.08 10.74 16.88
CA THR A 479 -10.29 10.71 16.06
C THR A 479 -11.32 9.74 16.61
N LEU A 480 -12.57 10.07 16.41
CA LEU A 480 -13.74 9.26 16.70
C LEU A 480 -14.55 9.13 15.42
N SER A 481 -14.98 7.94 15.09
CA SER A 481 -15.87 7.66 13.96
C SER A 481 -17.04 6.82 14.41
N VAL A 482 -18.20 7.08 13.81
CA VAL A 482 -19.42 6.32 14.06
C VAL A 482 -19.95 5.81 12.72
N THR A 483 -20.24 4.53 12.67
CA THR A 483 -20.77 3.87 11.49
C THR A 483 -22.09 3.16 11.80
N ASN A 484 -22.90 2.97 10.78
CA ASN A 484 -24.02 2.03 10.87
C ASN A 484 -23.45 0.62 11.05
N ALA A 485 -23.85 -0.08 12.11
CA ALA A 485 -23.31 -1.39 12.45
C ALA A 485 -23.64 -2.48 11.43
N GLU A 486 -24.72 -2.33 10.65
CA GLU A 486 -25.17 -3.29 9.65
C GLU A 486 -24.50 -3.09 8.30
N THR A 487 -24.39 -1.82 7.87
CA THR A 487 -23.88 -1.48 6.52
C THR A 487 -22.40 -1.07 6.51
N GLY A 488 -21.83 -0.72 7.67
CA GLY A 488 -20.48 -0.17 7.78
C GLY A 488 -20.33 1.28 7.30
N ALA A 489 -21.41 1.92 6.82
CA ALA A 489 -21.36 3.28 6.30
C ALA A 489 -21.08 4.30 7.43
N VAL A 490 -20.18 5.26 7.16
CA VAL A 490 -19.88 6.35 8.09
C VAL A 490 -21.10 7.28 8.18
N LEU A 491 -21.52 7.59 9.41
CA LEU A 491 -22.70 8.40 9.69
C LEU A 491 -22.31 9.83 10.02
N THR A 492 -22.63 10.76 9.14
CA THR A 492 -22.59 12.22 9.43
C THR A 492 -24.00 12.81 9.49
N SER A 493 -24.90 12.22 8.74
CA SER A 493 -26.33 12.53 8.74
C SER A 493 -27.15 11.31 8.37
N VAL A 494 -28.40 11.25 8.81
CA VAL A 494 -29.32 10.16 8.46
C VAL A 494 -30.77 10.69 8.45
N VAL A 495 -31.56 10.14 7.54
CA VAL A 495 -33.02 10.32 7.51
C VAL A 495 -33.65 8.97 7.90
N LEU A 496 -34.56 8.97 8.86
CA LEU A 496 -35.18 7.79 9.41
C LEU A 496 -36.71 7.90 9.43
N GLU A 497 -37.38 6.77 9.24
CA GLU A 497 -38.81 6.68 9.43
C GLU A 497 -39.15 6.59 10.93
N LYS A 498 -40.32 7.03 11.30
CA LYS A 498 -40.81 6.86 12.68
C LYS A 498 -40.94 5.38 13.02
N GLY A 499 -40.27 4.96 14.10
CA GLY A 499 -40.19 3.56 14.54
C GLY A 499 -38.95 2.83 14.00
N GLU A 500 -38.23 3.41 13.04
CA GLU A 500 -36.98 2.82 12.51
C GLU A 500 -35.88 2.85 13.58
N THR A 501 -35.03 1.84 13.56
CA THR A 501 -33.88 1.71 14.46
C THR A 501 -32.57 1.81 13.72
N LEU A 502 -31.55 2.40 14.35
CA LEU A 502 -30.21 2.55 13.83
C LEU A 502 -29.21 2.04 14.87
N SER A 503 -28.52 0.95 14.55
CA SER A 503 -27.46 0.40 15.40
C SER A 503 -26.14 1.08 15.07
N LEU A 504 -25.45 1.63 16.09
CA LEU A 504 -24.22 2.39 15.95
C LEU A 504 -23.02 1.52 16.30
N LYS A 505 -21.98 1.59 15.50
CA LYS A 505 -20.65 1.08 15.83
C LYS A 505 -19.68 2.24 15.95
N THR A 506 -19.06 2.36 17.13
CA THR A 506 -18.12 3.44 17.47
C THR A 506 -16.70 2.92 17.42
N ALA A 507 -15.80 3.64 16.77
CA ALA A 507 -14.37 3.36 16.73
C ALA A 507 -13.56 4.62 17.00
N ALA A 508 -12.52 4.50 17.81
CA ALA A 508 -11.57 5.57 18.09
C ALA A 508 -10.19 5.22 17.54
N LYS A 509 -9.43 6.24 17.10
CA LYS A 509 -8.03 6.05 16.69
C LYS A 509 -7.12 7.03 17.41
N TYR A 510 -5.93 6.54 17.73
CA TYR A 510 -4.80 7.32 18.23
C TYR A 510 -3.59 7.04 17.33
N LEU A 511 -2.93 8.08 16.83
CA LEU A 511 -1.85 7.98 15.85
C LEU A 511 -2.22 7.01 14.69
N LEU A 512 -3.47 7.13 14.19
CA LEU A 512 -4.07 6.32 13.12
C LEU A 512 -4.30 4.83 13.44
N ARG A 513 -3.95 4.37 14.63
CA ARG A 513 -4.17 3.01 15.11
C ARG A 513 -5.49 2.92 15.88
N GLU A 514 -6.14 1.79 15.77
CA GLU A 514 -7.37 1.54 16.54
C GLU A 514 -7.09 1.52 18.04
N VAL A 515 -8.04 2.05 18.80
CA VAL A 515 -8.00 2.08 20.26
C VAL A 515 -8.97 1.06 20.80
N TYR A 516 -8.48 0.09 21.56
CA TYR A 516 -9.34 -0.81 22.33
C TYR A 516 -10.04 -0.04 23.45
N MET A 517 -11.36 -0.18 23.53
CA MET A 517 -12.18 0.44 24.58
C MET A 517 -13.43 -0.39 24.87
N ASP A 518 -13.80 -0.48 26.12
CA ASP A 518 -15.03 -1.13 26.51
C ASP A 518 -16.25 -0.29 26.14
N ALA A 519 -17.37 -0.96 25.83
CA ALA A 519 -18.63 -0.30 25.48
C ALA A 519 -19.12 0.68 26.57
N ASP A 520 -18.80 0.43 27.83
CA ASP A 520 -19.18 1.29 28.96
C ASP A 520 -18.52 2.68 28.94
N TYR A 521 -17.45 2.87 28.14
CA TYR A 521 -16.81 4.14 27.91
C TYR A 521 -17.37 4.93 26.72
N VAL A 522 -18.38 4.36 26.03
CA VAL A 522 -19.12 5.05 24.96
C VAL A 522 -20.44 5.54 25.54
N THR A 523 -20.68 6.83 25.40
CA THR A 523 -21.93 7.44 25.87
C THR A 523 -22.67 8.09 24.70
N TYR A 524 -23.98 8.01 24.77
CA TYR A 524 -24.87 8.52 23.74
C TYR A 524 -25.84 9.54 24.32
N SER A 525 -26.11 10.59 23.55
CA SER A 525 -27.15 11.57 23.92
C SER A 525 -27.89 12.04 22.67
N VAL A 526 -29.14 12.45 22.86
CA VAL A 526 -30.01 12.95 21.79
C VAL A 526 -30.43 14.35 22.12
N SER A 527 -30.32 15.25 21.16
CA SER A 527 -30.88 16.60 21.21
C SER A 527 -31.95 16.77 20.11
N GLY A 528 -32.98 17.57 20.38
CA GLY A 528 -34.20 17.60 19.59
C GLY A 528 -35.12 16.42 19.90
N SER A 529 -36.38 16.53 19.52
CA SER A 529 -37.38 15.49 19.80
C SER A 529 -37.40 14.42 18.71
N ILE A 530 -36.25 13.84 18.38
CA ILE A 530 -36.07 12.88 17.26
C ILE A 530 -36.22 11.42 17.68
N GLY A 531 -35.95 11.08 18.94
CA GLY A 531 -35.99 9.68 19.38
C GLY A 531 -35.24 9.46 20.67
N THR A 532 -34.94 8.19 20.94
CA THR A 532 -34.17 7.73 22.09
C THR A 532 -33.02 6.83 21.67
N VAL A 533 -31.95 6.79 22.45
CA VAL A 533 -30.81 5.89 22.23
C VAL A 533 -30.56 5.04 23.48
N THR A 534 -30.29 3.75 23.28
CA THR A 534 -29.91 2.87 24.38
C THR A 534 -28.41 3.01 24.71
N LYS A 535 -28.01 2.49 25.87
CA LYS A 535 -26.59 2.45 26.24
C LYS A 535 -25.73 1.60 25.29
N ASP A 536 -26.34 0.66 24.57
CA ASP A 536 -25.67 -0.22 23.61
C ASP A 536 -25.61 0.41 22.21
N GLY A 537 -25.99 1.71 22.08
CA GLY A 537 -25.88 2.44 20.82
C GLY A 537 -26.97 2.16 19.80
N VAL A 538 -28.16 1.67 20.24
CA VAL A 538 -29.31 1.51 19.35
C VAL A 538 -30.20 2.75 19.47
N PHE A 539 -30.25 3.56 18.43
CA PHE A 539 -31.15 4.69 18.32
C PHE A 539 -32.51 4.22 17.77
N THR A 540 -33.62 4.72 18.32
CA THR A 540 -34.97 4.50 17.82
C THR A 540 -35.64 5.84 17.52
N ALA A 541 -36.10 6.02 16.31
CA ALA A 541 -36.78 7.21 15.84
C ALA A 541 -38.23 7.27 16.39
N THR A 542 -38.47 8.04 17.43
CA THR A 542 -39.80 8.16 18.07
C THR A 542 -40.43 9.55 17.99
N GLY A 543 -39.68 10.50 17.40
CA GLY A 543 -40.12 11.88 17.25
C GLY A 543 -41.30 12.06 16.30
N ALA A 544 -41.81 13.31 16.20
CA ALA A 544 -42.78 13.65 15.18
C ALA A 544 -42.19 13.62 13.77
N PRO A 545 -43.00 13.34 12.73
CA PRO A 545 -42.56 13.51 11.34
C PRO A 545 -41.96 14.88 11.07
N GLY A 546 -40.84 14.92 10.34
CA GLY A 546 -40.10 16.15 10.05
C GLY A 546 -39.22 16.67 11.21
N ALA A 547 -39.22 16.03 12.39
CA ALA A 547 -38.35 16.43 13.49
C ALA A 547 -36.86 16.32 13.11
N GLU A 548 -36.12 17.35 13.50
CA GLU A 548 -34.66 17.41 13.28
C GLU A 548 -33.94 17.51 14.62
N GLY A 549 -32.76 16.91 14.69
CA GLY A 549 -31.96 16.94 15.91
C GLY A 549 -30.59 16.31 15.68
N LYS A 550 -29.90 16.06 16.79
CA LYS A 550 -28.57 15.44 16.75
C LYS A 550 -28.51 14.23 17.68
N LEU A 551 -27.85 13.21 17.21
CA LEU A 551 -27.38 12.10 18.00
C LEU A 551 -25.87 12.29 18.24
N THR A 552 -25.50 12.53 19.49
CA THR A 552 -24.10 12.75 19.88
C THR A 552 -23.54 11.49 20.53
N VAL A 553 -22.41 11.03 20.03
CA VAL A 553 -21.65 9.92 20.59
C VAL A 553 -20.38 10.49 21.22
N ALA A 554 -20.13 10.19 22.50
CA ALA A 554 -18.91 10.62 23.17
C ALA A 554 -18.12 9.40 23.67
N ALA A 555 -16.85 9.32 23.30
CA ALA A 555 -15.93 8.26 23.69
C ALA A 555 -14.49 8.75 23.61
N ALA A 556 -13.60 8.17 24.42
CA ALA A 556 -12.16 8.42 24.39
C ALA A 556 -11.80 9.93 24.40
N GLY A 557 -12.54 10.75 25.17
CA GLY A 557 -12.33 12.20 25.31
C GLY A 557 -12.75 13.05 24.10
N LEU A 558 -13.51 12.48 23.17
CA LEU A 558 -14.03 13.12 21.95
C LEU A 558 -15.54 13.02 21.88
N SER A 559 -16.15 13.88 21.06
CA SER A 559 -17.57 13.84 20.71
C SER A 559 -17.74 13.82 19.20
N TYR A 560 -18.76 13.10 18.73
CA TYR A 560 -19.12 12.95 17.32
C TYR A 560 -20.62 13.18 17.15
N ASP A 561 -21.02 14.14 16.31
CA ASP A 561 -22.39 14.49 16.08
C ASP A 561 -22.89 13.90 14.75
N ILE A 562 -24.07 13.27 14.80
CA ILE A 562 -24.81 12.78 13.63
C ILE A 562 -26.08 13.62 13.54
N SER A 563 -26.30 14.30 12.42
CA SER A 563 -27.54 14.99 12.14
C SER A 563 -28.63 13.98 11.80
N VAL A 564 -29.73 14.01 12.55
CA VAL A 564 -30.87 13.10 12.33
C VAL A 564 -32.08 13.90 11.92
N LYS A 565 -32.72 13.50 10.84
CA LYS A 565 -34.00 14.02 10.38
C LYS A 565 -34.99 12.86 10.30
N LEU A 566 -36.20 13.08 10.83
CA LEU A 566 -37.29 12.14 10.64
C LEU A 566 -38.04 12.44 9.37
N GLU A 567 -38.38 11.37 8.62
CA GLU A 567 -39.22 11.57 7.43
C GLU A 567 -40.46 12.38 7.73
N ALA A 568 -40.76 13.34 6.87
CA ALA A 568 -42.03 14.00 6.92
C ALA A 568 -43.07 13.09 6.26
N ASP A 569 -44.10 12.70 7.01
CA ASP A 569 -45.30 12.21 6.39
C ASP A 569 -45.99 13.42 5.78
N PHE A 570 -45.92 13.57 4.48
CA PHE A 570 -46.70 14.59 3.80
C PHE A 570 -48.16 14.25 3.93
N THR A 571 -48.92 15.09 4.63
CA THR A 571 -50.34 14.84 4.99
C THR A 571 -51.22 14.68 3.75
N ASP A 572 -50.87 15.37 2.66
CA ASP A 572 -51.55 15.35 1.38
C ASP A 572 -51.16 14.13 0.50
N MET A 573 -50.21 13.30 0.98
CA MET A 573 -49.82 12.05 0.32
C MET A 573 -50.51 10.83 0.91
N ALA A 574 -51.26 10.97 1.99
CA ALA A 574 -51.96 9.82 2.62
C ALA A 574 -53.00 9.21 1.66
N GLY A 575 -52.74 7.96 1.23
CA GLY A 575 -53.55 7.25 0.26
C GLY A 575 -53.42 7.74 -1.19
N HIS A 576 -52.49 8.64 -1.46
CA HIS A 576 -52.23 9.13 -2.80
C HIS A 576 -51.43 8.09 -3.61
N TRP A 577 -51.76 7.86 -4.89
CA TRP A 577 -51.10 6.88 -5.76
C TRP A 577 -49.59 7.08 -5.90
N ALA A 578 -49.09 8.30 -5.79
CA ALA A 578 -47.67 8.63 -5.89
C ALA A 578 -46.93 8.56 -4.54
N ALA A 579 -47.58 8.17 -3.45
CA ALA A 579 -46.98 8.24 -2.09
C ALA A 579 -45.65 7.49 -1.98
N SER A 580 -45.56 6.27 -2.55
CA SER A 580 -44.33 5.46 -2.51
C SER A 580 -43.19 6.08 -3.30
N TYR A 581 -43.46 6.65 -4.46
CA TYR A 581 -42.45 7.33 -5.29
C TYR A 581 -41.92 8.60 -4.61
N VAL A 582 -42.83 9.41 -4.04
CA VAL A 582 -42.47 10.63 -3.30
C VAL A 582 -41.64 10.29 -2.06
N LYS A 583 -42.04 9.25 -1.33
CA LYS A 583 -41.32 8.77 -0.14
C LYS A 583 -39.88 8.36 -0.48
N SER A 584 -39.69 7.56 -1.53
CA SER A 584 -38.34 7.15 -1.98
C SER A 584 -37.48 8.34 -2.36
N LEU A 585 -37.98 9.25 -3.20
CA LEU A 585 -37.24 10.43 -3.64
C LEU A 585 -36.94 11.41 -2.49
N TYR A 586 -37.84 11.52 -1.51
CA TYR A 586 -37.63 12.34 -0.32
C TYR A 586 -36.54 11.79 0.58
N LYS A 587 -36.54 10.46 0.80
CA LYS A 587 -35.51 9.75 1.56
C LYS A 587 -34.12 9.98 0.97
N ASP A 588 -34.02 9.99 -0.35
CA ASP A 588 -32.78 10.22 -1.08
C ASP A 588 -32.41 11.71 -1.21
N GLY A 589 -33.21 12.62 -0.62
CA GLY A 589 -32.96 14.06 -0.65
C GLY A 589 -33.20 14.72 -2.02
N ILE A 590 -33.84 14.01 -2.95
CA ILE A 590 -34.08 14.48 -4.33
C ILE A 590 -35.25 15.46 -4.38
N VAL A 591 -36.33 15.16 -3.66
CA VAL A 591 -37.49 16.03 -3.55
C VAL A 591 -37.67 16.59 -2.15
N THR A 592 -38.37 17.70 -2.02
CA THR A 592 -38.79 18.30 -0.76
C THR A 592 -40.27 18.64 -0.84
N GLY A 593 -40.94 18.83 0.32
CA GLY A 593 -42.28 19.37 0.37
C GLY A 593 -42.34 20.81 -0.11
N VAL A 594 -43.54 21.27 -0.44
CA VAL A 594 -43.86 22.73 -0.64
C VAL A 594 -43.97 23.43 0.70
N THR A 595 -44.33 22.67 1.75
CA THR A 595 -44.25 23.04 3.17
C THR A 595 -43.57 21.90 3.93
N GLU A 596 -43.40 22.01 5.23
CA GLU A 596 -42.89 20.95 6.08
C GLU A 596 -43.76 19.67 6.10
N THR A 597 -45.05 19.82 5.83
CA THR A 597 -46.08 18.76 5.97
C THR A 597 -46.87 18.49 4.70
N GLU A 598 -46.64 19.20 3.60
CA GLU A 598 -47.33 19.03 2.33
C GLU A 598 -46.36 18.90 1.17
N PHE A 599 -46.57 17.90 0.34
CA PHE A 599 -45.82 17.68 -0.90
C PHE A 599 -46.36 18.49 -2.07
N GLY A 600 -47.66 18.75 -2.11
CA GLY A 600 -48.35 19.41 -3.22
C GLY A 600 -48.42 18.53 -4.49
N PRO A 601 -48.96 17.29 -4.44
CA PRO A 601 -48.89 16.34 -5.53
C PRO A 601 -49.54 16.84 -6.83
N GLU A 602 -50.60 17.59 -6.75
CA GLU A 602 -51.34 18.13 -7.92
C GLU A 602 -50.83 19.49 -8.40
N LEU A 603 -49.87 20.08 -7.70
CA LEU A 603 -49.28 21.34 -8.15
C LEU A 603 -48.49 21.14 -9.45
N SER A 604 -48.62 22.10 -10.36
CA SER A 604 -47.86 22.12 -11.60
C SER A 604 -46.36 22.31 -11.33
N MET A 605 -45.55 21.55 -12.04
CA MET A 605 -44.09 21.55 -11.92
C MET A 605 -43.49 22.79 -12.58
N LYS A 606 -42.62 23.52 -11.90
CA LYS A 606 -41.81 24.57 -12.52
C LYS A 606 -40.59 23.96 -13.21
N ARG A 607 -40.13 24.65 -14.26
CA ARG A 607 -38.93 24.19 -15.04
C ARG A 607 -37.68 24.11 -14.15
N CYS A 608 -37.44 25.12 -13.31
CA CYS A 608 -36.29 25.15 -12.39
C CYS A 608 -36.35 24.01 -11.36
N ASP A 609 -37.54 23.72 -10.81
CA ASP A 609 -37.68 22.67 -9.80
C ASP A 609 -37.44 21.28 -10.36
N PHE A 610 -37.92 21.02 -11.57
CA PHE A 610 -37.67 19.72 -12.22
C PHE A 610 -36.19 19.50 -12.53
N VAL A 611 -35.51 20.50 -13.07
CA VAL A 611 -34.08 20.45 -13.32
C VAL A 611 -33.28 20.28 -12.03
N LEU A 612 -33.70 20.93 -10.93
CA LEU A 612 -33.06 20.73 -9.60
C LEU A 612 -33.21 19.29 -9.11
N MET A 613 -34.37 18.67 -9.34
CA MET A 613 -34.57 17.27 -8.95
C MET A 613 -33.74 16.31 -9.82
N LEU A 614 -33.62 16.55 -11.12
CA LEU A 614 -32.72 15.78 -12.00
C LEU A 614 -31.26 15.90 -11.57
N TYR A 615 -30.80 17.11 -11.24
CA TYR A 615 -29.46 17.38 -10.74
C TYR A 615 -29.16 16.62 -9.44
N ARG A 616 -30.11 16.65 -8.48
CA ARG A 616 -29.99 15.89 -7.24
C ARG A 616 -30.00 14.39 -7.46
N ALA A 617 -30.84 13.90 -8.37
CA ALA A 617 -30.90 12.49 -8.73
C ALA A 617 -29.61 12.00 -9.40
N ALA A 618 -28.88 12.89 -10.10
CA ALA A 618 -27.56 12.63 -10.65
C ALA A 618 -26.41 12.72 -9.60
N GLY A 619 -26.73 12.89 -8.31
CA GLY A 619 -25.74 12.98 -7.23
C GLY A 619 -25.14 14.37 -7.03
N SER A 620 -25.75 15.43 -7.55
CA SER A 620 -25.31 16.83 -7.42
C SER A 620 -23.85 17.06 -7.84
N PRO A 621 -23.45 16.67 -9.06
CA PRO A 621 -22.06 16.76 -9.52
C PRO A 621 -21.57 18.21 -9.58
N ALA A 622 -20.27 18.42 -9.48
CA ALA A 622 -19.66 19.73 -9.62
C ALA A 622 -19.92 20.30 -11.03
N VAL A 623 -20.13 21.61 -11.11
CA VAL A 623 -20.41 22.35 -12.35
C VAL A 623 -19.27 23.33 -12.61
N SER A 624 -18.81 23.42 -13.85
CA SER A 624 -17.62 24.20 -14.20
C SER A 624 -17.90 25.69 -14.47
N GLU A 625 -19.07 26.02 -15.01
CA GLU A 625 -19.42 27.40 -15.41
C GLU A 625 -20.90 27.72 -15.12
N SER A 626 -21.26 29.01 -15.13
CA SER A 626 -22.66 29.44 -15.06
C SER A 626 -23.40 29.08 -16.36
N SER A 627 -24.72 28.96 -16.30
CA SER A 627 -25.54 28.60 -17.48
C SER A 627 -25.57 29.66 -18.59
N GLY A 628 -25.16 30.89 -18.27
CA GLY A 628 -25.25 32.03 -19.20
C GLY A 628 -26.67 32.54 -19.49
N PHE A 629 -27.71 31.96 -18.87
CA PHE A 629 -29.09 32.46 -19.01
C PHE A 629 -29.30 33.73 -18.22
N THR A 630 -29.81 34.78 -18.88
CA THR A 630 -29.96 36.11 -18.30
C THR A 630 -31.09 36.17 -17.24
N ASP A 631 -32.01 35.23 -17.25
CA ASP A 631 -33.13 35.08 -16.31
C ASP A 631 -32.87 34.06 -15.18
N VAL A 632 -31.63 33.62 -15.03
CA VAL A 632 -31.15 32.72 -13.93
C VAL A 632 -30.14 33.49 -13.10
N PRO A 633 -30.54 34.11 -11.97
CA PRO A 633 -29.60 34.81 -11.09
C PRO A 633 -28.62 33.84 -10.44
N ASP A 634 -27.35 34.20 -10.34
CA ASP A 634 -26.27 33.34 -9.75
C ASP A 634 -26.58 32.88 -8.31
N GLY A 635 -27.33 33.66 -7.53
CA GLY A 635 -27.75 33.30 -6.17
C GLY A 635 -29.08 32.54 -6.05
N ALA A 636 -29.71 32.16 -7.16
CA ALA A 636 -30.95 31.39 -7.13
C ALA A 636 -30.66 29.92 -6.66
N TYR A 637 -31.58 29.35 -5.86
CA TYR A 637 -31.44 27.99 -5.31
C TYR A 637 -31.33 26.90 -6.39
N TYR A 638 -31.72 27.22 -7.62
CA TYR A 638 -31.65 26.33 -8.78
C TYR A 638 -30.49 26.67 -9.75
N ALA A 639 -29.72 27.73 -9.50
CA ALA A 639 -28.73 28.22 -10.47
C ALA A 639 -27.69 27.12 -10.88
N THR A 640 -27.13 26.43 -9.92
CA THR A 640 -26.19 25.33 -10.14
C THR A 640 -26.83 24.19 -10.92
N ALA A 641 -28.08 23.83 -10.62
CA ALA A 641 -28.77 22.77 -11.31
C ALA A 641 -29.08 23.14 -12.78
N VAL A 642 -29.43 24.40 -13.05
CA VAL A 642 -29.66 24.88 -14.41
C VAL A 642 -28.36 24.93 -15.20
N ALA A 643 -27.25 25.34 -14.57
CA ALA A 643 -25.92 25.30 -15.18
C ALA A 643 -25.51 23.86 -15.54
N TRP A 644 -25.68 22.93 -14.61
CA TRP A 644 -25.46 21.49 -14.88
C TRP A 644 -26.30 20.98 -16.04
N ALA A 645 -27.59 21.33 -16.07
CA ALA A 645 -28.48 20.86 -17.13
C ALA A 645 -28.13 21.45 -18.50
N TYR A 646 -27.63 22.68 -18.55
CA TYR A 646 -27.13 23.31 -19.76
C TYR A 646 -25.82 22.66 -20.23
N GLU A 647 -24.86 22.52 -19.34
CA GLU A 647 -23.54 21.90 -19.62
C GLU A 647 -23.67 20.47 -20.17
N ASN A 648 -24.63 19.71 -19.65
CA ASN A 648 -24.87 18.30 -20.05
C ASN A 648 -25.95 18.14 -21.11
N GLY A 649 -26.42 19.21 -21.73
CA GLY A 649 -27.36 19.16 -22.84
C GLY A 649 -28.80 18.72 -22.45
N VAL A 650 -29.13 18.70 -21.15
CA VAL A 650 -30.50 18.42 -20.67
C VAL A 650 -31.44 19.52 -21.12
N THR A 651 -30.97 20.77 -21.10
CA THR A 651 -31.71 21.94 -21.62
C THR A 651 -30.82 22.83 -22.48
N SER A 652 -31.42 23.48 -23.47
CA SER A 652 -30.81 24.59 -24.22
C SER A 652 -31.50 25.92 -23.98
N GLY A 653 -32.39 25.98 -22.99
CA GLY A 653 -33.28 27.13 -22.75
C GLY A 653 -34.61 27.04 -23.49
N LYS A 654 -35.46 28.03 -23.28
CA LYS A 654 -36.77 28.21 -23.94
C LYS A 654 -36.67 29.14 -25.13
N ALA A 655 -35.74 30.08 -25.08
CA ALA A 655 -35.34 30.98 -26.14
C ALA A 655 -33.86 31.33 -25.97
N GLU A 656 -33.25 32.02 -26.93
CA GLU A 656 -31.86 32.45 -26.85
C GLU A 656 -31.59 33.26 -25.59
N GLY A 657 -30.69 32.76 -24.74
CA GLY A 657 -30.32 33.39 -23.48
C GLY A 657 -31.39 33.36 -22.36
N LEU A 658 -32.49 32.61 -22.54
CA LEU A 658 -33.59 32.51 -21.57
C LEU A 658 -33.92 31.05 -21.22
N PHE A 659 -33.91 30.73 -19.93
CA PHE A 659 -34.33 29.44 -19.40
C PHE A 659 -35.79 29.35 -19.02
N ALA A 660 -36.42 30.47 -18.61
CA ALA A 660 -37.75 30.61 -18.07
C ALA A 660 -37.98 29.76 -16.79
N PRO A 661 -37.24 30.00 -15.70
CA PRO A 661 -37.16 29.11 -14.53
C PRO A 661 -38.51 28.92 -13.83
N THR A 662 -39.35 29.93 -13.78
CA THR A 662 -40.64 29.93 -13.08
C THR A 662 -41.81 29.47 -13.94
N ASP A 663 -41.62 29.29 -15.25
CA ASP A 663 -42.66 28.78 -16.14
C ASP A 663 -43.10 27.38 -15.75
N THR A 664 -44.37 27.10 -15.91
CA THR A 664 -44.90 25.75 -15.76
C THR A 664 -44.38 24.83 -16.86
N LEU A 665 -43.90 23.68 -16.49
CA LEU A 665 -43.39 22.67 -17.39
C LEU A 665 -44.54 21.85 -17.99
N THR A 666 -44.60 21.76 -19.30
CA THR A 666 -45.53 20.83 -19.96
C THR A 666 -45.03 19.39 -19.86
N ARG A 667 -45.94 18.41 -19.99
CA ARG A 667 -45.60 16.99 -19.95
C ARG A 667 -44.56 16.63 -21.01
N GLN A 668 -44.70 17.05 -22.27
CA GLN A 668 -43.70 16.76 -23.30
C GLN A 668 -42.33 17.43 -23.06
N GLU A 669 -42.28 18.61 -22.40
CA GLU A 669 -41.03 19.22 -22.00
C GLU A 669 -40.38 18.43 -20.85
N GLY A 670 -41.20 17.98 -19.88
CA GLY A 670 -40.72 17.09 -18.80
C GLY A 670 -40.17 15.75 -19.31
N PHE A 671 -40.88 15.15 -20.27
CA PHE A 671 -40.40 13.93 -20.96
C PHE A 671 -39.05 14.15 -21.64
N THR A 672 -38.90 15.26 -22.34
CA THR A 672 -37.65 15.58 -23.03
C THR A 672 -36.48 15.85 -22.05
N PHE A 673 -36.74 16.55 -20.95
CA PHE A 673 -35.71 16.76 -19.94
C PHE A 673 -35.26 15.44 -19.31
N LEU A 674 -36.21 14.59 -18.90
CA LEU A 674 -35.90 13.29 -18.32
C LEU A 674 -35.16 12.38 -19.31
N TYR A 675 -35.63 12.29 -20.58
CA TYR A 675 -34.95 11.52 -21.61
C TYR A 675 -33.48 11.92 -21.78
N ARG A 676 -33.20 13.22 -21.85
CA ARG A 676 -31.83 13.73 -21.98
C ARG A 676 -30.98 13.47 -20.74
N ALA A 677 -31.61 13.37 -19.57
CA ALA A 677 -30.93 13.06 -18.32
C ALA A 677 -30.70 11.55 -18.10
N LEU A 678 -31.37 10.63 -18.80
CA LEU A 678 -31.34 9.19 -18.54
C LEU A 678 -29.91 8.64 -18.39
N LYS A 679 -29.02 8.97 -19.34
CA LYS A 679 -27.61 8.52 -19.28
C LYS A 679 -26.84 9.09 -18.10
N LEU A 680 -27.16 10.32 -17.68
CA LEU A 680 -26.57 10.97 -16.53
C LEU A 680 -27.08 10.35 -15.22
N LEU A 681 -28.24 9.71 -15.26
CA LEU A 681 -28.82 8.94 -14.16
C LEU A 681 -28.36 7.46 -14.16
N GLY A 682 -27.47 7.06 -15.09
CA GLY A 682 -26.95 5.69 -15.16
C GLY A 682 -27.80 4.73 -16.03
N VAL A 683 -28.90 5.20 -16.64
CA VAL A 683 -29.79 4.34 -17.43
C VAL A 683 -29.22 4.09 -18.83
N SER A 684 -29.08 2.82 -19.16
CA SER A 684 -28.71 2.38 -20.54
C SER A 684 -29.95 2.13 -21.36
N TYR A 685 -30.08 2.78 -22.51
CA TYR A 685 -31.25 2.63 -23.37
C TYR A 685 -30.92 2.80 -24.87
N THR A 686 -31.84 2.36 -25.71
CA THR A 686 -31.90 2.70 -27.12
C THR A 686 -33.15 3.53 -27.37
N ASP A 687 -33.11 4.42 -28.37
CA ASP A 687 -34.26 5.25 -28.73
C ASP A 687 -35.47 4.40 -29.07
N GLY A 688 -36.59 4.78 -28.53
CA GLY A 688 -37.88 4.10 -28.78
C GLY A 688 -38.43 4.38 -30.18
N ASP A 689 -39.12 3.38 -30.74
CA ASP A 689 -39.82 3.52 -32.02
C ASP A 689 -41.01 4.48 -31.86
N GLU A 690 -41.03 5.56 -32.63
CA GLU A 690 -42.11 6.56 -32.61
C GLU A 690 -43.50 6.00 -32.99
N SER A 691 -43.58 4.86 -33.67
CA SER A 691 -44.84 4.18 -33.94
C SER A 691 -45.61 3.79 -32.68
N LYS A 692 -44.91 3.66 -31.51
CA LYS A 692 -45.56 3.44 -30.22
C LYS A 692 -46.50 4.57 -29.79
N LEU A 693 -46.29 5.76 -30.32
CA LEU A 693 -47.17 6.90 -30.05
C LEU A 693 -48.56 6.72 -30.72
N ASP A 694 -48.62 5.96 -31.84
CA ASP A 694 -49.85 5.79 -32.61
C ASP A 694 -50.95 5.06 -31.82
N SER A 695 -50.61 4.42 -30.73
CA SER A 695 -51.57 3.82 -29.79
C SER A 695 -52.33 4.84 -28.94
N PHE A 696 -51.93 6.11 -28.97
CA PHE A 696 -52.56 7.17 -28.17
C PHE A 696 -53.37 8.12 -29.06
N PRO A 697 -54.61 8.47 -28.66
CA PRO A 697 -55.52 9.26 -29.49
C PRO A 697 -55.00 10.69 -29.78
N ASP A 698 -54.09 11.19 -28.95
CA ASP A 698 -53.51 12.52 -29.06
C ASP A 698 -52.04 12.53 -29.55
N ALA A 699 -51.58 11.45 -30.13
CA ALA A 699 -50.22 11.30 -30.68
C ALA A 699 -49.82 12.43 -31.65
N ALA A 700 -50.75 12.94 -32.41
CA ALA A 700 -50.52 14.06 -33.34
C ALA A 700 -50.24 15.39 -32.63
N SER A 701 -50.56 15.49 -31.33
CA SER A 701 -50.32 16.69 -30.50
C SER A 701 -48.93 16.71 -29.90
N VAL A 702 -48.19 15.62 -30.00
CA VAL A 702 -46.80 15.56 -29.54
C VAL A 702 -45.90 16.31 -30.54
N ALA A 703 -45.23 17.35 -30.06
CA ALA A 703 -44.34 18.17 -30.88
C ALA A 703 -43.20 17.31 -31.48
N SER A 704 -42.75 17.64 -32.68
CA SER A 704 -41.73 16.84 -33.41
C SER A 704 -40.46 16.60 -32.58
N TRP A 705 -40.01 17.59 -31.83
CA TRP A 705 -38.82 17.48 -30.97
C TRP A 705 -39.04 16.59 -29.72
N ALA A 706 -40.28 16.30 -29.34
CA ALA A 706 -40.62 15.48 -28.18
C ALA A 706 -41.04 14.04 -28.56
N ARG A 707 -41.18 13.68 -29.85
CA ARG A 707 -41.67 12.36 -30.29
C ARG A 707 -40.72 11.24 -29.85
N THR A 708 -39.46 11.28 -30.27
CA THR A 708 -38.45 10.28 -29.90
C THR A 708 -38.26 10.20 -28.36
N PRO A 709 -38.11 11.31 -27.60
CA PRO A 709 -38.13 11.30 -26.13
C PRO A 709 -39.34 10.58 -25.54
N THR A 710 -40.53 10.90 -25.99
CA THR A 710 -41.78 10.30 -25.47
C THR A 710 -41.85 8.81 -25.78
N ALA A 711 -41.54 8.41 -27.01
CA ALA A 711 -41.54 7.00 -27.44
C ALA A 711 -40.50 6.17 -26.63
N THR A 712 -39.35 6.75 -26.35
CA THR A 712 -38.31 6.11 -25.54
C THR A 712 -38.80 5.89 -24.12
N LEU A 713 -39.34 6.90 -23.44
CA LEU A 713 -39.84 6.77 -22.09
C LEU A 713 -41.02 5.79 -21.98
N ILE A 714 -41.87 5.71 -23.00
CA ILE A 714 -42.92 4.67 -23.12
C ILE A 714 -42.28 3.28 -23.23
N SER A 715 -41.27 3.14 -24.07
CA SER A 715 -40.55 1.87 -24.26
C SER A 715 -39.89 1.37 -22.99
N LEU A 716 -39.44 2.28 -22.16
CA LEU A 716 -38.81 2.00 -20.84
C LEU A 716 -39.86 1.81 -19.72
N GLY A 717 -41.14 1.98 -19.97
CA GLY A 717 -42.18 1.92 -18.94
C GLY A 717 -42.18 3.11 -17.96
N VAL A 718 -41.46 4.18 -18.24
CA VAL A 718 -41.39 5.41 -17.43
C VAL A 718 -42.62 6.27 -17.62
N VAL A 719 -43.23 6.24 -18.82
CA VAL A 719 -44.45 6.93 -19.17
C VAL A 719 -45.46 5.92 -19.71
N GLU A 720 -46.66 5.92 -19.16
CA GLU A 720 -47.73 4.99 -19.54
C GLU A 720 -48.85 5.66 -20.37
N GLY A 721 -49.13 6.93 -20.13
CA GLY A 721 -50.31 7.60 -20.69
C GLY A 721 -51.61 7.19 -19.99
N SER A 722 -52.78 7.45 -20.63
CA SER A 722 -54.10 7.09 -20.15
C SER A 722 -55.03 6.84 -21.35
N ASP A 723 -56.26 6.40 -21.10
CA ASP A 723 -57.30 6.22 -22.14
C ASP A 723 -57.57 7.52 -22.91
N SER A 724 -57.33 8.67 -22.29
CA SER A 724 -57.47 10.01 -22.89
C SER A 724 -56.23 10.47 -23.64
N GLY A 725 -55.13 9.70 -23.60
CA GLY A 725 -53.88 9.98 -24.30
C GLY A 725 -52.70 10.35 -23.40
N LEU A 726 -51.68 10.95 -24.00
CA LEU A 726 -50.43 11.41 -23.38
C LEU A 726 -50.54 12.80 -22.77
N ALA A 727 -51.50 13.59 -23.25
CA ALA A 727 -51.72 15.00 -22.84
C ALA A 727 -50.44 15.87 -22.92
N PRO A 728 -49.70 15.91 -24.05
CA PRO A 728 -48.36 16.45 -24.17
C PRO A 728 -48.24 17.93 -23.81
N ALA A 729 -49.28 18.72 -24.10
CA ALA A 729 -49.33 20.15 -23.81
C ALA A 729 -49.86 20.51 -22.40
N SER A 730 -50.38 19.53 -21.63
CA SER A 730 -50.84 19.75 -20.27
C SER A 730 -49.64 19.94 -19.33
N SER A 731 -49.85 20.67 -18.23
CA SER A 731 -48.85 20.83 -17.21
C SER A 731 -48.49 19.51 -16.56
N LEU A 732 -47.20 19.26 -16.34
CA LEU A 732 -46.71 18.13 -15.55
C LEU A 732 -46.96 18.42 -14.07
N THR A 733 -47.58 17.49 -13.33
CA THR A 733 -47.72 17.62 -11.89
C THR A 733 -46.52 17.08 -11.12
N ARG A 734 -46.37 17.51 -9.85
CA ARG A 734 -45.33 17.04 -8.96
C ARG A 734 -45.43 15.53 -8.72
N ALA A 735 -46.62 14.99 -8.58
CA ALA A 735 -46.86 13.55 -8.43
C ALA A 735 -46.44 12.76 -9.67
N GLN A 736 -46.79 13.25 -10.87
CA GLN A 736 -46.38 12.62 -12.13
C GLN A 736 -44.87 12.64 -12.31
N MET A 737 -44.24 13.77 -11.97
CA MET A 737 -42.78 13.89 -11.97
C MET A 737 -42.14 12.86 -11.03
N ALA A 738 -42.62 12.70 -9.80
CA ALA A 738 -42.09 11.78 -8.82
C ALA A 738 -42.14 10.33 -9.33
N LYS A 739 -43.26 9.90 -9.91
CA LYS A 739 -43.37 8.58 -10.57
C LYS A 739 -42.31 8.41 -11.66
N MET A 740 -42.27 9.34 -12.61
CA MET A 740 -41.37 9.24 -13.76
C MET A 740 -39.89 9.19 -13.34
N LEU A 741 -39.50 10.06 -12.44
CA LEU A 741 -38.10 10.13 -11.97
C LEU A 741 -37.69 8.89 -11.18
N GLN A 742 -38.54 8.43 -10.27
CA GLN A 742 -38.24 7.22 -9.49
C GLN A 742 -38.22 5.97 -10.37
N THR A 743 -39.18 5.80 -11.29
CA THR A 743 -39.18 4.68 -12.22
C THR A 743 -37.94 4.71 -13.12
N ALA A 744 -37.51 5.89 -13.59
CA ALA A 744 -36.26 5.99 -14.36
C ALA A 744 -35.02 5.58 -13.54
N ARG A 745 -34.95 5.94 -12.26
CA ARG A 745 -33.84 5.56 -11.35
C ARG A 745 -33.79 4.05 -11.06
N GLU A 746 -34.94 3.40 -11.03
CA GLU A 746 -35.03 1.94 -10.84
C GLU A 746 -34.53 1.14 -12.05
N LEU A 747 -34.29 1.78 -13.19
CA LEU A 747 -33.69 1.20 -14.39
C LEU A 747 -32.16 1.34 -14.44
N ALA A 748 -31.57 2.14 -13.56
CA ALA A 748 -30.12 2.37 -13.46
C ALA A 748 -29.48 1.30 -12.59
#